data_be54539bc2e63d985755cb0c9a8f327c
#
_entry.id   be54539bc2e63d985755cb0c9a8f327c
#
_cell.length_a   1.000
_cell.length_b   1.000
_cell.length_c   1.000
_cell.angle_alpha   90.00
_cell.angle_beta   90.00
_cell.angle_gamma   90.00
#
_symmetry.space_group_name_H-M   'P 1'
#
loop_
_entity.id
_entity.type
_entity.pdbx_description
1 polymer ?
#
loop_
_entity_poly.entity_id
_entity_poly.type
_entity_poly.pdbx_seq_one_letter_code
_entity_poly.pdbx_strand_id
1 'polypeptide(L)'
;MELAALIGRLNPDCRRALERAAQRCLQRTHHYVEIEHLLLELLDIDGGDFACLLPRFGLERDALVAEINLSLELFKAGNTRTPALSAHTIGLLEDAVVHASVLGQAQIRSGLLLLALLDREERRALLLNSASSLLRIPHEALQANLLEWIQASREQPPAPNRPAAGGDKPESAPDPLLDQYTQDLTAEARAGRIDPIVGRDGEIRQCVDILLRRRQNNPILVGAPGVGKTAVVEGLALRIAAGEVPPSLQEVILRVLDLGLLQAGASMKGEFEQRLKGVIDAVRNSAQPIILFIDEAHTLIGAGGAEGGSDAANLLKPALARGELRTLAATTWLEYKKYFEKDPALTRRFQLVQVEEPDEATAVEMLRGVAGKLELHHGVQIMDAAIVDAVKLSHRYISGRQLPDKAISVLDTACARVALGQHDVPPPLESLRHREQALEEELQRLRREQATGLDHSARITALESESGDNRRTIRELETRWDEEREAVRELLDIRRELLALSESADAAKPDEELDGRIDHLAAELARLAAGLEAIRQDDPLVPEQVDSRTVAAVIAGWTGIPVGKMLADEAHAIRSLAQRMGQRVMGQEAALGAIAQRIQAYRAELSDPAKPVGVFLLPGPTGVGKTETAYALADALYGGERNLISINLSEYQEAHTVSQLKGAPPGYVGYGSGGVLTEAVRRKPYSVVLLDEIEKAHPDVLEAFYNVFDKGVMEDGTGLVVDFRNTVILATSNVGAELLLDSPAEQVATPAFDERLRKVLLQTFRPAFLARMTVVPYRPLEEATLEGIVVAKLEKLRERYKAATGKQFDFDPAIVKAVLAKCSAAGARDIENVLMAQVTGKLAEWVLE
;
A
#
# COMPACT_ATOMS: atom_id res chain seq x y z
N MET A 1 25.59 11.81 -33.98
CA MET A 1 25.48 12.68 -32.75
C MET A 1 25.32 11.78 -31.53
N GLU A 2 25.77 12.23 -30.35
CA GLU A 2 25.49 11.48 -29.13
C GLU A 2 23.98 11.48 -28.83
N LEU A 3 23.44 10.36 -28.40
CA LEU A 3 22.01 10.15 -28.16
C LEU A 3 21.43 11.20 -27.21
N ALA A 4 22.16 11.55 -26.16
CA ALA A 4 21.76 12.58 -25.20
C ALA A 4 21.58 13.97 -25.84
N ALA A 5 22.42 14.32 -26.82
CA ALA A 5 22.32 15.58 -27.56
C ALA A 5 21.10 15.58 -28.50
N LEU A 6 20.71 14.43 -29.07
CA LEU A 6 19.50 14.28 -29.89
C LEU A 6 18.23 14.45 -29.04
N ILE A 7 18.15 13.77 -27.90
CA ILE A 7 17.03 13.88 -26.97
C ILE A 7 16.91 15.31 -26.39
N GLY A 8 18.04 15.98 -26.13
CA GLY A 8 18.09 17.35 -25.66
C GLY A 8 17.50 18.38 -26.64
N ARG A 9 17.41 18.04 -27.93
CA ARG A 9 16.81 18.89 -28.97
C ARG A 9 15.28 18.73 -29.12
N LEU A 10 14.70 17.69 -28.53
CA LEU A 10 13.22 17.53 -28.51
C LEU A 10 12.57 18.63 -27.66
N ASN A 11 11.41 19.08 -28.07
CA ASN A 11 10.56 19.90 -27.20
C ASN A 11 10.10 19.10 -25.98
N PRO A 12 9.57 19.73 -24.91
CA PRO A 12 9.16 19.02 -23.69
C PRO A 12 8.10 17.94 -23.92
N ASP A 13 7.18 18.16 -24.87
CA ASP A 13 6.09 17.23 -25.17
C ASP A 13 6.62 15.99 -25.90
N CYS A 14 7.48 16.17 -26.93
CA CYS A 14 8.11 15.06 -27.63
C CYS A 14 9.08 14.25 -26.74
N ARG A 15 9.74 14.91 -25.79
CA ARG A 15 10.61 14.23 -24.81
C ARG A 15 9.79 13.33 -23.91
N ARG A 16 8.68 13.85 -23.34
CA ARG A 16 7.74 13.06 -22.54
C ARG A 16 7.11 11.92 -23.35
N ALA A 17 6.81 12.15 -24.61
CA ALA A 17 6.31 11.10 -25.50
C ALA A 17 7.35 9.98 -25.70
N LEU A 18 8.64 10.31 -25.84
CA LEU A 18 9.70 9.31 -25.95
C LEU A 18 9.90 8.49 -24.66
N GLU A 19 9.80 9.13 -23.50
CA GLU A 19 9.86 8.47 -22.18
C GLU A 19 8.66 7.52 -21.99
N ARG A 20 7.44 7.94 -22.32
CA ARG A 20 6.26 7.07 -22.27
C ARG A 20 6.35 5.91 -23.28
N ALA A 21 6.91 6.15 -24.47
CA ALA A 21 7.15 5.11 -25.46
C ALA A 21 8.09 4.03 -24.89
N ALA A 22 9.13 4.42 -24.14
CA ALA A 22 10.01 3.48 -23.45
C ALA A 22 9.28 2.69 -22.35
N GLN A 23 8.42 3.34 -21.57
CA GLN A 23 7.59 2.69 -20.55
C GLN A 23 6.60 1.69 -21.19
N ARG A 24 5.93 2.06 -22.28
CA ARG A 24 5.02 1.19 -23.04
C ARG A 24 5.74 -0.02 -23.62
N CYS A 25 6.95 0.17 -24.15
CA CYS A 25 7.82 -0.91 -24.61
C CYS A 25 8.15 -1.90 -23.49
N LEU A 26 8.46 -1.39 -22.29
CA LEU A 26 8.74 -2.20 -21.10
C LEU A 26 7.52 -2.98 -20.63
N GLN A 27 6.34 -2.33 -20.58
CA GLN A 27 5.08 -2.97 -20.20
C GLN A 27 4.69 -4.11 -21.13
N ARG A 28 4.96 -3.97 -22.45
CA ARG A 28 4.71 -5.01 -23.45
C ARG A 28 5.88 -6.00 -23.58
N THR A 29 6.93 -5.87 -22.76
CA THR A 29 8.12 -6.73 -22.76
C THR A 29 8.85 -6.80 -24.11
N HIS A 30 8.80 -5.75 -24.93
CA HIS A 30 9.49 -5.68 -26.21
C HIS A 30 10.98 -5.38 -26.03
N HIS A 31 11.81 -5.75 -27.02
CA HIS A 31 13.28 -5.66 -26.91
C HIS A 31 13.82 -4.26 -27.16
N TYR A 32 13.20 -3.50 -28.06
CA TYR A 32 13.60 -2.16 -28.47
C TYR A 32 12.43 -1.20 -28.52
N VAL A 33 12.68 0.07 -28.23
CA VAL A 33 11.71 1.14 -28.45
C VAL A 33 11.72 1.48 -29.94
N GLU A 34 10.75 0.97 -30.67
CA GLU A 34 10.56 1.18 -32.09
C GLU A 34 9.74 2.44 -32.37
N ILE A 35 9.70 2.83 -33.65
CA ILE A 35 8.96 4.03 -34.13
C ILE A 35 7.47 3.96 -33.75
N GLU A 36 6.87 2.77 -33.77
CA GLU A 36 5.49 2.53 -33.45
C GLU A 36 5.15 2.91 -32.00
N HIS A 37 6.04 2.60 -31.05
CA HIS A 37 5.86 3.01 -29.66
C HIS A 37 5.88 4.54 -29.52
N LEU A 38 6.79 5.21 -30.24
CA LEU A 38 6.89 6.67 -30.22
C LEU A 38 5.68 7.32 -30.90
N LEU A 39 5.22 6.79 -32.04
CA LEU A 39 4.08 7.33 -32.76
C LEU A 39 2.79 7.33 -31.93
N LEU A 40 2.52 6.27 -31.18
CA LEU A 40 1.37 6.21 -30.28
C LEU A 40 1.37 7.38 -29.29
N GLU A 41 2.52 7.64 -28.67
CA GLU A 41 2.63 8.71 -27.66
C GLU A 41 2.62 10.11 -28.28
N LEU A 42 3.11 10.24 -29.53
CA LEU A 42 3.02 11.51 -30.26
C LEU A 42 1.57 11.83 -30.70
N LEU A 43 0.80 10.82 -31.05
CA LEU A 43 -0.63 10.95 -31.36
C LEU A 43 -1.47 11.30 -30.12
N ASP A 44 -0.93 11.06 -28.92
CA ASP A 44 -1.60 11.32 -27.63
C ASP A 44 -1.30 12.71 -27.06
N ILE A 45 -0.55 13.54 -27.79
CA ILE A 45 -0.28 14.93 -27.40
C ILE A 45 -1.51 15.80 -27.71
N ASP A 46 -2.23 16.19 -26.66
CA ASP A 46 -3.41 17.05 -26.79
C ASP A 46 -3.07 18.43 -27.40
N GLY A 47 -3.72 18.76 -28.51
CA GLY A 47 -3.45 20.02 -29.22
C GLY A 47 -2.06 20.11 -29.84
N GLY A 48 -1.33 19.00 -29.99
CA GLY A 48 -0.02 18.91 -30.64
C GLY A 48 -0.09 19.07 -32.16
N ASP A 49 1.08 18.97 -32.82
CA ASP A 49 1.17 19.17 -34.27
C ASP A 49 0.36 18.10 -35.04
N PHE A 50 0.30 16.87 -34.54
CA PHE A 50 -0.53 15.82 -35.15
C PHE A 50 -2.02 16.19 -35.16
N ALA A 51 -2.51 16.79 -34.06
CA ALA A 51 -3.91 17.23 -33.98
C ALA A 51 -4.25 18.31 -35.04
N CYS A 52 -3.27 19.12 -35.44
CA CYS A 52 -3.41 20.12 -36.50
C CYS A 52 -3.28 19.52 -37.92
N LEU A 53 -2.44 18.49 -38.09
CA LEU A 53 -2.08 17.94 -39.40
C LEU A 53 -3.05 16.85 -39.88
N LEU A 54 -3.44 15.91 -39.02
CA LEU A 54 -4.24 14.75 -39.39
C LEU A 54 -5.59 15.13 -40.05
N PRO A 55 -6.39 16.09 -39.53
CA PRO A 55 -7.67 16.46 -40.12
C PRO A 55 -7.54 17.04 -41.53
N ARG A 56 -6.41 17.68 -41.85
CA ARG A 56 -6.17 18.27 -43.17
C ARG A 56 -6.04 17.22 -44.26
N PHE A 57 -5.61 16.02 -43.90
CA PHE A 57 -5.46 14.90 -44.84
C PHE A 57 -6.56 13.84 -44.68
N GLY A 58 -7.64 14.17 -43.94
CA GLY A 58 -8.77 13.27 -43.72
C GLY A 58 -8.38 12.00 -42.97
N LEU A 59 -7.41 12.09 -42.04
CA LEU A 59 -6.93 10.98 -41.22
C LEU A 59 -7.55 11.08 -39.83
N GLU A 60 -8.12 9.99 -39.37
CA GLU A 60 -8.66 9.89 -38.01
C GLU A 60 -7.62 9.32 -37.07
N ARG A 61 -7.44 9.94 -35.89
CA ARG A 61 -6.48 9.53 -34.86
C ARG A 61 -6.72 8.08 -34.43
N ASP A 62 -7.97 7.74 -34.13
CA ASP A 62 -8.32 6.41 -33.59
C ASP A 62 -8.06 5.27 -34.60
N ALA A 63 -8.23 5.52 -35.89
CA ALA A 63 -7.89 4.57 -36.94
C ALA A 63 -6.37 4.31 -36.98
N LEU A 64 -5.54 5.37 -36.87
CA LEU A 64 -4.08 5.25 -36.80
C LEU A 64 -3.62 4.50 -35.54
N VAL A 65 -4.21 4.82 -34.41
CA VAL A 65 -3.92 4.14 -33.14
C VAL A 65 -4.24 2.63 -33.27
N ALA A 66 -5.33 2.26 -33.91
CA ALA A 66 -5.68 0.85 -34.15
C ALA A 66 -4.66 0.17 -35.09
N GLU A 67 -4.25 0.81 -36.22
CA GLU A 67 -3.22 0.26 -37.13
C GLU A 67 -1.90 0.00 -36.37
N ILE A 68 -1.44 0.96 -35.57
CA ILE A 68 -0.16 0.85 -34.86
C ILE A 68 -0.24 -0.22 -33.76
N ASN A 69 -1.35 -0.32 -33.02
CA ASN A 69 -1.50 -1.36 -32.01
C ASN A 69 -1.48 -2.76 -32.59
N LEU A 70 -2.12 -2.99 -33.74
CA LEU A 70 -2.05 -4.27 -34.46
C LEU A 70 -0.62 -4.62 -34.88
N SER A 71 0.17 -3.64 -35.31
CA SER A 71 1.59 -3.86 -35.64
C SER A 71 2.40 -4.23 -34.39
N LEU A 72 2.15 -3.57 -33.26
CA LEU A 72 2.87 -3.84 -32.01
C LEU A 72 2.59 -5.24 -31.45
N GLU A 73 1.44 -5.83 -31.71
CA GLU A 73 1.15 -7.22 -31.32
C GLU A 73 2.02 -8.25 -32.04
N LEU A 74 2.60 -7.90 -33.18
CA LEU A 74 3.49 -8.78 -33.94
C LEU A 74 4.94 -8.72 -33.47
N PHE A 75 5.26 -7.83 -32.55
CA PHE A 75 6.62 -7.66 -32.05
C PHE A 75 7.01 -8.76 -31.05
N LYS A 76 8.29 -9.15 -31.08
CA LYS A 76 8.82 -10.17 -30.17
C LYS A 76 8.79 -9.66 -28.74
N ALA A 77 8.02 -10.33 -27.87
CA ALA A 77 7.96 -10.10 -26.43
C ALA A 77 8.93 -11.03 -25.65
N GLY A 78 9.16 -10.74 -24.37
CA GLY A 78 9.98 -11.54 -23.47
C GLY A 78 11.25 -10.86 -22.98
N ASN A 79 11.41 -9.56 -23.21
CA ASN A 79 12.55 -8.80 -22.67
C ASN A 79 12.34 -8.50 -21.17
N THR A 80 13.34 -8.85 -20.35
CA THR A 80 13.38 -8.57 -18.91
C THR A 80 14.35 -7.44 -18.54
N ARG A 81 14.99 -6.81 -19.53
CA ARG A 81 15.93 -5.70 -19.35
C ARG A 81 15.33 -4.38 -19.80
N THR A 82 15.90 -3.27 -19.37
CA THR A 82 15.54 -1.94 -19.85
C THR A 82 15.69 -1.88 -21.37
N PRO A 83 14.61 -1.55 -22.14
CA PRO A 83 14.68 -1.50 -23.60
C PRO A 83 15.55 -0.34 -24.07
N ALA A 84 16.36 -0.58 -25.09
CA ALA A 84 17.13 0.45 -25.78
C ALA A 84 16.32 1.02 -26.97
N LEU A 85 16.65 2.22 -27.43
CA LEU A 85 16.08 2.75 -28.67
C LEU A 85 16.56 1.93 -29.87
N SER A 86 15.68 1.65 -30.81
CA SER A 86 16.06 0.97 -32.06
C SER A 86 16.90 1.87 -32.96
N ALA A 87 17.65 1.28 -33.89
CA ALA A 87 18.39 2.01 -34.87
C ALA A 87 17.48 2.93 -35.75
N HIS A 88 16.27 2.48 -36.00
CA HIS A 88 15.26 3.24 -36.76
C HIS A 88 14.78 4.48 -36.00
N THR A 89 14.55 4.34 -34.67
CA THR A 89 14.14 5.45 -33.81
C THR A 89 15.27 6.46 -33.65
N ILE A 90 16.52 6.01 -33.48
CA ILE A 90 17.69 6.91 -33.43
C ILE A 90 17.87 7.67 -34.76
N GLY A 91 17.82 6.97 -35.90
CA GLY A 91 17.91 7.58 -37.19
C GLY A 91 16.79 8.58 -37.51
N LEU A 92 15.56 8.35 -36.96
CA LEU A 92 14.46 9.28 -37.06
C LEU A 92 14.76 10.59 -36.31
N LEU A 93 15.32 10.51 -35.11
CA LEU A 93 15.73 11.68 -34.33
C LEU A 93 16.85 12.47 -35.00
N GLU A 94 17.82 11.78 -35.62
CA GLU A 94 18.93 12.42 -36.34
C GLU A 94 18.43 13.22 -37.55
N ASP A 95 17.54 12.64 -38.36
CA ASP A 95 16.98 13.34 -39.53
C ASP A 95 16.05 14.48 -39.10
N ALA A 96 15.30 14.33 -38.00
CA ALA A 96 14.47 15.42 -37.45
C ALA A 96 15.32 16.61 -37.02
N VAL A 97 16.54 16.42 -36.52
CA VAL A 97 17.50 17.51 -36.22
C VAL A 97 17.89 18.25 -37.51
N VAL A 98 18.11 17.54 -38.60
CA VAL A 98 18.45 18.13 -39.90
C VAL A 98 17.28 19.00 -40.39
N HIS A 99 16.06 18.48 -40.39
CA HIS A 99 14.87 19.23 -40.77
C HIS A 99 14.62 20.44 -39.88
N ALA A 100 14.80 20.31 -38.56
CA ALA A 100 14.69 21.42 -37.62
C ALA A 100 15.70 22.52 -37.96
N SER A 101 16.94 22.18 -38.29
CA SER A 101 18.00 23.12 -38.67
C SER A 101 17.69 23.84 -39.98
N VAL A 102 17.19 23.10 -40.99
CA VAL A 102 16.80 23.66 -42.29
C VAL A 102 15.63 24.64 -42.16
N LEU A 103 14.66 24.32 -41.31
CA LEU A 103 13.46 25.15 -41.05
C LEU A 103 13.67 26.22 -39.96
N GLY A 104 14.90 26.38 -39.47
CA GLY A 104 15.26 27.41 -38.47
C GLY A 104 14.61 27.20 -37.10
N GLN A 105 14.23 25.96 -36.76
CA GLN A 105 13.60 25.62 -35.47
C GLN A 105 14.67 25.24 -34.44
N ALA A 106 14.60 25.82 -33.25
CA ALA A 106 15.54 25.56 -32.16
C ALA A 106 15.31 24.16 -31.53
N GLN A 107 14.04 23.69 -31.50
CA GLN A 107 13.62 22.43 -30.92
C GLN A 107 12.88 21.56 -31.94
N ILE A 108 12.95 20.26 -31.75
CA ILE A 108 12.24 19.28 -32.57
C ILE A 108 10.82 19.11 -31.99
N ARG A 109 9.82 19.38 -32.82
CA ARG A 109 8.40 19.22 -32.54
C ARG A 109 7.86 17.94 -33.19
N SER A 110 6.67 17.51 -32.80
CA SER A 110 6.09 16.26 -33.34
C SER A 110 5.83 16.32 -34.85
N GLY A 111 5.52 17.49 -35.41
CA GLY A 111 5.40 17.70 -36.85
C GLY A 111 6.72 17.53 -37.61
N LEU A 112 7.86 17.87 -37.01
CA LEU A 112 9.17 17.65 -37.60
C LEU A 112 9.58 16.17 -37.59
N LEU A 113 9.17 15.43 -36.55
CA LEU A 113 9.32 13.99 -36.49
C LEU A 113 8.48 13.29 -37.58
N LEU A 114 7.25 13.77 -37.83
CA LEU A 114 6.41 13.28 -38.93
C LEU A 114 7.06 13.57 -40.31
N LEU A 115 7.61 14.76 -40.50
CA LEU A 115 8.32 15.10 -41.75
C LEU A 115 9.52 14.17 -41.96
N ALA A 116 10.37 14.01 -40.94
CA ALA A 116 11.53 13.10 -40.99
C ALA A 116 11.12 11.62 -41.18
N LEU A 117 9.95 11.22 -40.69
CA LEU A 117 9.44 9.88 -40.88
C LEU A 117 9.03 9.58 -42.31
N LEU A 118 8.50 10.58 -43.02
CA LEU A 118 8.06 10.47 -44.41
C LEU A 118 9.16 10.75 -45.44
N ASP A 119 10.33 11.24 -45.03
CA ASP A 119 11.42 11.64 -45.93
C ASP A 119 12.13 10.46 -46.56
N ARG A 120 12.40 9.38 -45.81
CA ARG A 120 13.20 8.26 -46.30
C ARG A 120 12.38 7.04 -46.73
N GLU A 121 12.74 6.44 -47.86
CA GLU A 121 12.07 5.24 -48.38
C GLU A 121 12.08 4.07 -47.40
N GLU A 122 13.17 3.88 -46.67
CA GLU A 122 13.28 2.81 -45.65
C GLU A 122 12.22 2.92 -44.57
N ARG A 123 11.94 4.15 -44.06
CA ARG A 123 10.93 4.37 -43.02
C ARG A 123 9.51 4.34 -43.60
N ARG A 124 9.33 4.82 -44.82
CA ARG A 124 8.06 4.67 -45.53
C ARG A 124 7.68 3.21 -45.73
N ALA A 125 8.67 2.33 -46.00
CA ALA A 125 8.47 0.88 -46.07
C ALA A 125 8.05 0.27 -44.72
N LEU A 126 8.58 0.78 -43.59
CA LEU A 126 8.13 0.37 -42.25
C LEU A 126 6.67 0.78 -42.00
N LEU A 127 6.30 2.02 -42.39
CA LEU A 127 4.95 2.51 -42.23
C LEU A 127 3.91 1.74 -43.02
N LEU A 128 4.30 1.09 -44.14
CA LEU A 128 3.36 0.24 -44.91
C LEU A 128 2.75 -0.88 -44.05
N ASN A 129 3.50 -1.37 -43.07
CA ASN A 129 3.07 -2.46 -42.20
C ASN A 129 2.51 -2.00 -40.86
N SER A 130 2.78 -0.74 -40.43
CA SER A 130 2.46 -0.29 -39.08
C SER A 130 1.51 0.89 -39.00
N ALA A 131 1.55 1.81 -39.98
CA ALA A 131 0.73 3.02 -40.03
C ALA A 131 0.53 3.47 -41.48
N SER A 132 0.00 2.60 -42.32
CA SER A 132 -0.15 2.79 -43.75
C SER A 132 -0.93 4.06 -44.12
N SER A 133 -1.84 4.46 -43.26
CA SER A 133 -2.66 5.69 -43.42
C SER A 133 -1.81 6.96 -43.47
N LEU A 134 -0.68 7.01 -42.77
CA LEU A 134 0.24 8.17 -42.80
C LEU A 134 0.89 8.40 -44.15
N LEU A 135 1.00 7.39 -44.98
CA LEU A 135 1.58 7.50 -46.34
C LEU A 135 0.70 8.30 -47.30
N ARG A 136 -0.55 8.61 -46.92
CA ARG A 136 -1.42 9.51 -47.69
C ARG A 136 -1.00 10.96 -47.62
N ILE A 137 -0.12 11.31 -46.68
CA ILE A 137 0.42 12.68 -46.52
C ILE A 137 1.53 12.88 -47.57
N PRO A 138 1.37 13.82 -48.53
CA PRO A 138 2.41 14.09 -49.50
C PRO A 138 3.59 14.79 -48.81
N HIS A 139 4.76 14.18 -48.88
CA HIS A 139 5.99 14.69 -48.22
C HIS A 139 6.35 16.12 -48.66
N GLU A 140 6.30 16.41 -49.98
CA GLU A 140 6.61 17.73 -50.53
C GLU A 140 5.65 18.82 -50.06
N ALA A 141 4.37 18.51 -49.96
CA ALA A 141 3.36 19.46 -49.46
C ALA A 141 3.53 19.71 -47.95
N LEU A 142 3.88 18.68 -47.17
CA LEU A 142 4.18 18.76 -45.74
C LEU A 142 5.42 19.62 -45.52
N GLN A 143 6.50 19.36 -46.27
CA GLN A 143 7.76 20.10 -46.15
C GLN A 143 7.59 21.61 -46.48
N ALA A 144 6.81 21.95 -47.50
CA ALA A 144 6.61 23.31 -47.93
C ALA A 144 5.76 24.14 -46.95
N ASN A 145 4.76 23.52 -46.32
CA ASN A 145 3.73 24.27 -45.56
C ASN A 145 3.67 23.89 -44.05
N LEU A 146 4.59 23.03 -43.55
CA LEU A 146 4.56 22.52 -42.20
C LEU A 146 4.39 23.62 -41.16
N LEU A 147 5.25 24.64 -41.16
CA LEU A 147 5.25 25.71 -40.16
C LEU A 147 3.97 26.53 -40.16
N GLU A 148 3.34 26.72 -41.34
CA GLU A 148 2.05 27.38 -41.46
C GLU A 148 0.92 26.55 -40.85
N TRP A 149 0.94 25.25 -41.12
CA TRP A 149 -0.15 24.34 -40.69
C TRP A 149 -0.15 24.06 -39.20
N ILE A 150 1.01 24.16 -38.53
CA ILE A 150 1.18 23.92 -37.09
C ILE A 150 1.19 25.19 -36.24
N GLN A 151 0.82 26.39 -36.84
CA GLN A 151 0.79 27.66 -36.08
C GLN A 151 -0.16 27.66 -34.90
N ALA A 152 -1.27 26.90 -34.97
CA ALA A 152 -2.27 26.79 -33.90
C ALA A 152 -1.94 25.69 -32.88
N SER A 153 -0.82 25.00 -33.05
CA SER A 153 -0.44 23.89 -32.18
C SER A 153 0.12 24.41 -30.83
N ARG A 154 -0.21 23.71 -29.77
CA ARG A 154 0.31 23.92 -28.39
C ARG A 154 1.85 23.75 -28.30
N GLU A 155 2.45 23.03 -29.23
CA GLU A 155 3.90 22.79 -29.27
C GLU A 155 4.69 24.01 -29.75
N GLN A 156 4.03 25.13 -30.07
CA GLN A 156 4.69 26.35 -30.52
C GLN A 156 5.40 27.04 -29.35
N PRO A 157 6.70 27.34 -29.45
CA PRO A 157 7.36 28.12 -28.41
C PRO A 157 6.69 29.51 -28.32
N PRO A 158 6.53 30.07 -27.10
CA PRO A 158 5.95 31.43 -26.96
C PRO A 158 6.73 32.43 -27.79
N ALA A 159 6.01 33.22 -28.56
CA ALA A 159 6.62 34.25 -29.46
C ALA A 159 7.48 35.23 -28.65
N PRO A 160 8.68 35.62 -29.10
CA PRO A 160 9.49 36.63 -28.43
C PRO A 160 8.72 37.95 -28.41
N ASN A 161 8.38 38.44 -27.22
CA ASN A 161 7.70 39.71 -27.00
C ASN A 161 8.52 40.87 -27.61
N ARG A 162 7.95 41.58 -28.59
CA ARG A 162 8.42 42.90 -28.97
C ARG A 162 8.19 43.89 -27.82
N PRO A 163 9.14 44.74 -27.48
CA PRO A 163 8.98 45.67 -26.38
C PRO A 163 7.91 46.73 -26.74
N ALA A 164 6.80 46.74 -26.02
CA ALA A 164 5.87 47.88 -25.96
C ALA A 164 6.44 48.88 -24.97
N ALA A 165 6.66 50.10 -25.43
CA ALA A 165 7.06 51.24 -24.62
C ALA A 165 5.93 51.67 -23.67
N GLY A 166 6.20 51.63 -22.35
CA GLY A 166 5.26 52.11 -21.33
C GLY A 166 5.59 51.47 -19.98
N GLY A 167 6.21 52.25 -19.08
CA GLY A 167 6.85 51.84 -17.82
C GLY A 167 5.99 51.03 -16.89
N ASP A 168 6.55 49.90 -16.51
CA ASP A 168 6.44 49.27 -15.21
C ASP A 168 7.68 48.40 -15.01
N LYS A 169 8.14 48.24 -13.78
CA LYS A 169 9.40 47.59 -13.42
C LYS A 169 9.51 46.19 -14.07
N PRO A 170 10.70 45.79 -14.58
CA PRO A 170 10.85 44.50 -15.21
C PRO A 170 10.67 43.37 -14.16
N GLU A 171 9.63 42.53 -14.31
CA GLU A 171 9.63 41.18 -13.80
C GLU A 171 10.83 40.47 -14.41
N SER A 172 11.79 40.07 -13.58
CA SER A 172 12.98 39.36 -14.01
C SER A 172 12.55 38.03 -14.63
N ALA A 173 12.94 37.76 -15.87
CA ALA A 173 12.74 36.51 -16.53
C ALA A 173 13.35 35.40 -15.66
N PRO A 174 12.62 34.29 -15.39
CA PRO A 174 13.13 33.15 -14.58
C PRO A 174 14.39 32.58 -15.25
N ASP A 175 15.42 32.28 -14.42
CA ASP A 175 16.65 31.65 -14.89
C ASP A 175 16.34 30.26 -15.42
N PRO A 176 16.66 29.94 -16.69
CA PRO A 176 16.31 28.66 -17.29
C PRO A 176 16.88 27.43 -16.53
N LEU A 177 17.98 27.62 -15.76
CA LEU A 177 18.54 26.56 -14.91
C LEU A 177 17.68 26.25 -13.69
N LEU A 178 17.03 27.28 -13.10
CA LEU A 178 16.12 27.08 -11.98
C LEU A 178 14.89 26.28 -12.40
N ASP A 179 14.31 26.60 -13.55
CA ASP A 179 13.12 25.91 -14.03
C ASP A 179 13.42 24.47 -14.51
N GLN A 180 14.67 24.20 -14.89
CA GLN A 180 15.10 22.87 -15.28
C GLN A 180 15.27 21.90 -14.10
N TYR A 181 15.76 22.38 -12.95
CA TYR A 181 16.13 21.53 -11.82
C TYR A 181 15.34 21.82 -10.53
N THR A 182 14.41 22.78 -10.57
CA THR A 182 13.59 23.12 -9.40
C THR A 182 12.14 23.40 -9.80
N GLN A 183 11.21 23.12 -8.86
CA GLN A 183 9.78 23.37 -9.00
C GLN A 183 9.38 24.53 -8.08
N ASP A 184 8.62 25.51 -8.59
CA ASP A 184 8.16 26.66 -7.81
C ASP A 184 6.86 26.34 -7.06
N LEU A 185 6.97 26.02 -5.76
CA LEU A 185 5.81 25.75 -4.90
C LEU A 185 4.96 27.01 -4.66
N THR A 186 5.56 28.18 -4.63
CA THR A 186 4.82 29.44 -4.39
C THR A 186 3.93 29.76 -5.58
N ALA A 187 4.40 29.49 -6.81
CA ALA A 187 3.59 29.64 -8.02
C ALA A 187 2.45 28.59 -8.06
N GLU A 188 2.72 27.37 -7.63
CA GLU A 188 1.69 26.32 -7.55
C GLU A 188 0.64 26.62 -6.48
N ALA A 189 1.05 27.16 -5.33
CA ALA A 189 0.14 27.63 -4.30
C ALA A 189 -0.79 28.73 -4.81
N ARG A 190 -0.24 29.73 -5.52
CA ARG A 190 -1.03 30.82 -6.13
C ARG A 190 -1.99 30.33 -7.21
N ALA A 191 -1.62 29.26 -7.91
CA ALA A 191 -2.45 28.63 -8.94
C ALA A 191 -3.51 27.64 -8.35
N GLY A 192 -3.58 27.48 -7.01
CA GLY A 192 -4.52 26.58 -6.34
C GLY A 192 -4.25 25.09 -6.56
N ARG A 193 -3.02 24.73 -6.96
CA ARG A 193 -2.65 23.33 -7.23
C ARG A 193 -2.18 22.54 -5.99
N ILE A 194 -1.88 23.25 -4.89
CA ILE A 194 -1.49 22.62 -3.62
C ILE A 194 -2.74 22.34 -2.80
N ASP A 195 -2.75 21.19 -2.11
CA ASP A 195 -3.82 20.79 -1.22
C ASP A 195 -3.89 21.67 0.03
N PRO A 196 -5.07 21.92 0.61
CA PRO A 196 -5.17 22.58 1.90
C PRO A 196 -4.43 21.77 2.97
N ILE A 197 -3.52 22.42 3.69
CA ILE A 197 -2.76 21.77 4.77
C ILE A 197 -3.40 22.11 6.10
N VAL A 198 -3.81 21.07 6.82
CA VAL A 198 -4.46 21.15 8.13
C VAL A 198 -3.57 20.45 9.17
N GLY A 199 -3.56 20.93 10.42
CA GLY A 199 -2.93 20.26 11.56
C GLY A 199 -1.39 20.32 11.59
N ARG A 200 -0.75 21.24 10.83
CA ARG A 200 0.71 21.47 10.81
C ARG A 200 1.11 22.90 11.14
N ASP A 201 0.19 23.66 11.74
CA ASP A 201 0.39 25.07 12.06
C ASP A 201 1.58 25.33 13.00
N GLY A 202 1.82 24.42 13.94
CA GLY A 202 2.92 24.52 14.90
C GLY A 202 4.27 24.44 14.21
N GLU A 203 4.47 23.42 13.36
CA GLU A 203 5.70 23.18 12.62
C GLU A 203 5.95 24.29 11.58
N ILE A 204 4.89 24.74 10.89
CA ILE A 204 5.00 25.86 9.94
C ILE A 204 5.44 27.14 10.66
N ARG A 205 4.86 27.48 11.82
CA ARG A 205 5.28 28.62 12.63
C ARG A 205 6.73 28.51 13.07
N GLN A 206 7.16 27.32 13.52
CA GLN A 206 8.57 27.10 13.88
C GLN A 206 9.49 27.29 12.66
N CYS A 207 9.12 26.85 11.47
CA CYS A 207 9.88 27.10 10.25
C CYS A 207 9.99 28.60 9.96
N VAL A 208 8.90 29.35 10.07
CA VAL A 208 8.88 30.83 9.90
C VAL A 208 9.80 31.49 10.93
N ASP A 209 9.71 31.14 12.20
CA ASP A 209 10.54 31.69 13.27
C ASP A 209 12.03 31.43 13.02
N ILE A 210 12.39 30.22 12.56
CA ILE A 210 13.77 29.87 12.24
C ILE A 210 14.27 30.67 11.04
N LEU A 211 13.50 30.77 9.97
CA LEU A 211 13.84 31.51 8.75
C LEU A 211 14.09 33.00 9.02
N LEU A 212 13.51 33.57 10.06
CA LEU A 212 13.70 34.97 10.47
C LEU A 212 14.96 35.21 11.29
N ARG A 213 15.63 34.18 11.78
CA ARG A 213 16.84 34.32 12.63
C ARG A 213 18.04 34.83 11.82
N ARG A 214 18.95 35.47 12.51
CA ARG A 214 20.25 35.93 11.93
C ARG A 214 21.25 34.79 11.77
N ARG A 215 21.15 33.74 12.58
CA ARG A 215 22.02 32.55 12.57
C ARG A 215 21.16 31.31 12.77
N GLN A 216 21.61 30.17 12.26
CA GLN A 216 20.82 28.93 12.28
C GLN A 216 19.42 29.14 11.70
N ASN A 217 19.39 29.77 10.53
CA ASN A 217 18.16 30.20 9.86
C ASN A 217 17.68 29.21 8.78
N ASN A 218 18.21 28.00 8.79
CA ASN A 218 17.77 26.92 7.90
C ASN A 218 17.04 25.85 8.75
N PRO A 219 15.72 25.71 8.62
CA PRO A 219 15.01 24.63 9.28
C PRO A 219 15.33 23.28 8.62
N ILE A 220 15.46 22.24 9.45
CA ILE A 220 15.50 20.86 9.01
C ILE A 220 14.36 20.07 9.64
N LEU A 221 13.44 19.61 8.81
CA LEU A 221 12.29 18.80 9.20
C LEU A 221 12.75 17.35 9.41
N VAL A 222 12.60 16.84 10.62
CA VAL A 222 13.01 15.48 10.96
C VAL A 222 11.81 14.71 11.50
N GLY A 223 11.54 13.56 10.89
CA GLY A 223 10.41 12.70 11.25
C GLY A 223 10.41 11.40 10.46
N ALA A 224 9.57 10.46 10.87
CA ALA A 224 9.38 9.20 10.15
C ALA A 224 8.90 9.41 8.71
N PRO A 225 9.12 8.46 7.80
CA PRO A 225 8.51 8.50 6.47
C PRO A 225 6.97 8.53 6.57
N GLY A 226 6.31 9.37 5.75
CA GLY A 226 4.84 9.43 5.71
C GLY A 226 4.16 10.31 6.77
N VAL A 227 4.91 10.96 7.67
CA VAL A 227 4.32 11.89 8.66
C VAL A 227 3.92 13.26 8.09
N GLY A 228 4.20 13.53 6.82
CA GLY A 228 3.82 14.80 6.17
C GLY A 228 4.87 15.92 6.29
N LYS A 229 6.17 15.61 6.25
CA LYS A 229 7.24 16.62 6.23
C LYS A 229 7.10 17.57 5.04
N THR A 230 6.82 17.04 3.85
CA THR A 230 6.61 17.84 2.62
C THR A 230 5.37 18.72 2.74
N ALA A 231 4.29 18.24 3.38
CA ALA A 231 3.10 19.03 3.66
C ALA A 231 3.37 20.29 4.50
N VAL A 232 4.33 20.26 5.46
CA VAL A 232 4.74 21.45 6.22
C VAL A 232 5.32 22.52 5.27
N VAL A 233 6.07 22.09 4.26
CA VAL A 233 6.69 22.99 3.28
C VAL A 233 5.64 23.56 2.32
N GLU A 234 4.72 22.72 1.87
CA GLU A 234 3.57 23.13 1.04
C GLU A 234 2.66 24.08 1.81
N GLY A 235 2.40 23.83 3.11
CA GLY A 235 1.68 24.76 3.98
C GLY A 235 2.37 26.11 4.15
N LEU A 236 3.70 26.12 4.20
CA LEU A 236 4.48 27.37 4.21
C LEU A 236 4.31 28.11 2.87
N ALA A 237 4.33 27.40 1.72
CA ALA A 237 4.10 28.00 0.42
C ALA A 237 2.70 28.60 0.30
N LEU A 238 1.66 27.91 0.82
CA LEU A 238 0.29 28.43 0.87
C LEU A 238 0.20 29.73 1.69
N ARG A 239 0.83 29.79 2.88
CA ARG A 239 0.85 31.00 3.70
C ARG A 239 1.62 32.16 3.06
N ILE A 240 2.72 31.89 2.34
CA ILE A 240 3.43 32.89 1.57
C ILE A 240 2.53 33.43 0.46
N ALA A 241 1.86 32.54 -0.28
CA ALA A 241 0.94 32.92 -1.37
C ALA A 241 -0.26 33.76 -0.88
N ALA A 242 -0.80 33.43 0.32
CA ALA A 242 -1.89 34.16 0.96
C ALA A 242 -1.44 35.48 1.65
N GLY A 243 -0.11 35.72 1.76
CA GLY A 243 0.43 36.86 2.50
C GLY A 243 0.36 36.75 4.01
N GLU A 244 0.09 35.57 4.55
CA GLU A 244 -0.04 35.26 5.99
C GLU A 244 1.31 34.99 6.67
N VAL A 245 2.35 35.61 6.16
CA VAL A 245 3.71 35.52 6.70
C VAL A 245 4.25 36.92 6.99
N PRO A 246 5.28 37.07 7.83
CA PRO A 246 5.92 38.37 8.07
C PRO A 246 6.41 39.02 6.80
N PRO A 247 6.43 40.37 6.73
CA PRO A 247 6.75 41.13 5.49
C PRO A 247 8.05 40.72 4.80
N SER A 248 9.04 40.26 5.57
CA SER A 248 10.34 39.78 5.04
C SER A 248 10.28 38.42 4.32
N LEU A 249 9.15 37.69 4.40
CA LEU A 249 8.91 36.42 3.71
C LEU A 249 7.83 36.54 2.62
N GLN A 250 7.10 37.62 2.51
CA GLN A 250 5.99 37.78 1.53
C GLN A 250 6.46 37.76 0.08
N GLU A 251 7.67 38.29 -0.20
CA GLU A 251 8.26 38.30 -1.54
C GLU A 251 9.15 37.08 -1.85
N VAL A 252 9.22 36.12 -0.94
CA VAL A 252 10.07 34.94 -1.08
C VAL A 252 9.43 33.93 -2.03
N ILE A 253 10.25 33.37 -2.91
CA ILE A 253 9.90 32.22 -3.73
C ILE A 253 10.43 30.96 -3.05
N LEU A 254 9.54 30.00 -2.80
CA LEU A 254 9.91 28.69 -2.27
C LEU A 254 10.01 27.68 -3.43
N ARG A 255 11.22 27.14 -3.66
CA ARG A 255 11.49 26.18 -4.74
C ARG A 255 11.96 24.84 -4.21
N VAL A 256 11.43 23.74 -4.75
CA VAL A 256 11.87 22.37 -4.46
C VAL A 256 13.01 22.01 -5.38
N LEU A 257 14.11 21.51 -4.82
CA LEU A 257 15.21 20.98 -5.61
C LEU A 257 14.95 19.52 -6.02
N ASP A 258 14.89 19.26 -7.32
CA ASP A 258 14.75 17.90 -7.84
C ASP A 258 16.12 17.22 -7.97
N LEU A 259 16.42 16.36 -6.99
CA LEU A 259 17.68 15.61 -6.96
C LEU A 259 17.75 14.56 -8.06
N GLY A 260 16.59 14.01 -8.47
CA GLY A 260 16.51 13.03 -9.54
C GLY A 260 16.92 13.64 -10.88
N LEU A 261 16.42 14.84 -11.21
CA LEU A 261 16.79 15.57 -12.42
C LEU A 261 18.26 16.00 -12.41
N LEU A 262 18.81 16.36 -11.24
CA LEU A 262 20.23 16.71 -11.12
C LEU A 262 21.15 15.49 -11.38
N GLN A 263 20.72 14.29 -10.96
CA GLN A 263 21.48 13.05 -11.12
C GLN A 263 21.24 12.39 -12.49
N ALA A 264 20.07 12.60 -13.10
CA ALA A 264 19.70 11.98 -14.37
C ALA A 264 20.70 12.35 -15.48
N GLY A 265 21.33 11.32 -16.07
CA GLY A 265 22.29 11.50 -17.16
C GLY A 265 23.66 12.06 -16.74
N ALA A 266 23.94 12.27 -15.47
CA ALA A 266 25.28 12.64 -14.98
C ALA A 266 26.19 11.41 -14.96
N SER A 267 26.67 10.98 -16.14
CA SER A 267 27.55 9.80 -16.28
C SER A 267 29.01 10.08 -15.90
N MET A 268 29.41 11.34 -15.76
CA MET A 268 30.76 11.75 -15.33
C MET A 268 30.71 12.37 -13.94
N LYS A 269 31.61 11.93 -13.07
CA LYS A 269 31.90 12.51 -11.76
C LYS A 269 32.27 13.99 -11.96
N GLY A 270 31.42 14.92 -11.54
CA GLY A 270 31.62 16.36 -11.71
C GLY A 270 30.46 17.07 -12.44
N GLU A 271 29.68 16.37 -13.25
CA GLU A 271 28.55 16.98 -13.95
C GLU A 271 27.40 17.32 -13.00
N PHE A 272 27.10 16.42 -12.06
CA PHE A 272 26.17 16.68 -10.96
C PHE A 272 26.61 17.87 -10.10
N GLU A 273 27.90 17.93 -9.75
CA GLU A 273 28.47 19.04 -8.97
C GLU A 273 28.36 20.38 -9.72
N GLN A 274 28.58 20.34 -11.02
CA GLN A 274 28.48 21.53 -11.88
C GLN A 274 27.03 22.02 -12.01
N ARG A 275 26.07 21.10 -12.15
CA ARG A 275 24.63 21.43 -12.18
C ARG A 275 24.17 22.01 -10.85
N LEU A 276 24.52 21.36 -9.73
CA LEU A 276 24.20 21.85 -8.38
C LEU A 276 24.80 23.24 -8.11
N LYS A 277 26.04 23.45 -8.52
CA LYS A 277 26.71 24.76 -8.44
C LYS A 277 25.98 25.80 -9.29
N GLY A 278 25.56 25.46 -10.49
CA GLY A 278 24.76 26.33 -11.35
C GLY A 278 23.44 26.75 -10.69
N VAL A 279 22.73 25.81 -10.05
CA VAL A 279 21.50 26.11 -9.31
C VAL A 279 21.80 27.05 -8.10
N ILE A 280 22.86 26.79 -7.34
CA ILE A 280 23.24 27.65 -6.20
C ILE A 280 23.57 29.07 -6.68
N ASP A 281 24.33 29.20 -7.76
CA ASP A 281 24.70 30.51 -8.33
C ASP A 281 23.45 31.24 -8.89
N ALA A 282 22.51 30.54 -9.51
CA ALA A 282 21.25 31.08 -9.98
C ALA A 282 20.34 31.58 -8.83
N VAL A 283 20.22 30.79 -7.75
CA VAL A 283 19.49 31.19 -6.52
C VAL A 283 20.11 32.46 -5.92
N ARG A 284 21.43 32.52 -5.87
CA ARG A 284 22.17 33.66 -5.32
C ARG A 284 22.00 34.95 -6.14
N ASN A 285 21.96 34.83 -7.46
CA ASN A 285 21.85 35.93 -8.38
C ASN A 285 20.39 36.34 -8.70
N SER A 286 19.40 35.64 -8.15
CA SER A 286 17.99 35.94 -8.33
C SER A 286 17.64 37.35 -7.77
N ALA A 287 16.83 38.09 -8.50
CA ALA A 287 16.31 39.38 -8.07
C ALA A 287 15.31 39.29 -6.89
N GLN A 288 14.60 38.17 -6.77
CA GLN A 288 13.72 37.86 -5.66
C GLN A 288 14.40 36.85 -4.71
N PRO A 289 14.23 36.98 -3.38
CA PRO A 289 14.80 36.03 -2.45
C PRO A 289 14.18 34.65 -2.64
N ILE A 290 15.03 33.62 -2.81
CA ILE A 290 14.63 32.23 -2.98
C ILE A 290 14.99 31.43 -1.73
N ILE A 291 14.04 30.59 -1.27
CA ILE A 291 14.30 29.54 -0.30
C ILE A 291 14.26 28.21 -1.06
N LEU A 292 15.33 27.43 -0.94
CA LEU A 292 15.44 26.14 -1.59
C LEU A 292 15.02 25.03 -0.63
N PHE A 293 13.98 24.28 -0.97
CA PHE A 293 13.61 23.08 -0.24
C PHE A 293 14.34 21.86 -0.80
N ILE A 294 14.94 21.09 0.07
CA ILE A 294 15.69 19.88 -0.24
C ILE A 294 15.04 18.72 0.50
N ASP A 295 14.25 17.94 -0.21
CA ASP A 295 13.73 16.69 0.34
C ASP A 295 14.80 15.62 0.32
N GLU A 296 14.72 14.66 1.26
CA GLU A 296 15.74 13.63 1.45
C GLU A 296 17.17 14.18 1.47
N ALA A 297 17.39 15.28 2.20
CA ALA A 297 18.66 16.04 2.20
C ALA A 297 19.90 15.17 2.54
N HIS A 298 19.72 14.02 3.17
CA HIS A 298 20.77 13.04 3.42
C HIS A 298 21.40 12.47 2.14
N THR A 299 20.65 12.43 1.03
CA THR A 299 21.17 11.95 -0.27
C THR A 299 22.26 12.85 -0.82
N LEU A 300 22.16 14.16 -0.60
CA LEU A 300 23.19 15.13 -0.97
C LEU A 300 24.47 15.00 -0.12
N ILE A 301 24.34 14.50 1.11
CA ILE A 301 25.45 14.40 2.06
C ILE A 301 26.13 13.04 1.97
N GLY A 302 25.37 11.98 1.62
CA GLY A 302 25.84 10.61 1.55
C GLY A 302 26.12 10.07 0.15
N ALA A 303 25.99 10.86 -0.91
CA ALA A 303 26.16 10.44 -2.31
C ALA A 303 27.61 10.09 -2.72
N GLY A 304 28.57 10.21 -1.80
CA GLY A 304 29.97 9.79 -1.99
C GLY A 304 30.18 8.32 -1.60
N GLY A 305 29.79 7.37 -2.45
CA GLY A 305 30.15 5.97 -2.28
C GLY A 305 31.68 5.77 -2.33
N ALA A 306 32.24 5.05 -1.33
CA ALA A 306 33.65 4.76 -1.08
C ALA A 306 34.51 5.98 -0.67
N GLU A 307 35.35 5.81 0.36
CA GLU A 307 36.26 6.81 0.93
C GLU A 307 36.99 7.61 -0.16
N GLY A 308 36.66 8.92 -0.30
CA GLY A 308 37.34 9.85 -1.21
C GLY A 308 36.48 10.56 -2.26
N GLY A 309 35.15 10.43 -2.28
CA GLY A 309 34.27 11.17 -3.20
C GLY A 309 33.94 12.57 -2.68
N SER A 310 34.04 13.61 -3.53
CA SER A 310 33.66 14.98 -3.18
C SER A 310 32.15 15.00 -2.96
N ASP A 311 31.73 15.20 -1.71
CA ASP A 311 30.36 15.28 -1.30
C ASP A 311 29.72 16.57 -1.83
N ALA A 312 28.51 16.49 -2.39
CA ALA A 312 27.68 17.68 -2.68
C ALA A 312 27.55 18.59 -1.45
N ALA A 313 27.64 18.03 -0.25
CA ALA A 313 27.76 18.76 0.99
C ALA A 313 28.92 19.77 0.99
N ASN A 314 30.03 19.47 0.37
CA ASN A 314 31.17 20.39 0.31
C ASN A 314 30.91 21.63 -0.57
N LEU A 315 29.96 21.57 -1.52
CA LEU A 315 29.48 22.71 -2.31
C LEU A 315 28.47 23.55 -1.52
N LEU A 316 27.57 22.88 -0.79
CA LEU A 316 26.53 23.55 0.00
C LEU A 316 27.08 24.21 1.26
N LYS A 317 28.05 23.57 1.97
CA LYS A 317 28.61 24.08 3.23
C LYS A 317 29.15 25.51 3.14
N PRO A 318 29.91 25.92 2.11
CA PRO A 318 30.38 27.29 1.98
C PRO A 318 29.24 28.31 1.73
N ALA A 319 28.25 27.94 0.92
CA ALA A 319 27.13 28.83 0.61
C ALA A 319 26.23 29.04 1.85
N LEU A 320 25.95 27.96 2.59
CA LEU A 320 25.25 27.99 3.86
C LEU A 320 26.05 28.74 4.93
N ALA A 321 27.38 28.58 4.94
CA ALA A 321 28.27 29.25 5.89
C ALA A 321 28.28 30.77 5.75
N ARG A 322 28.22 31.28 4.52
CA ARG A 322 28.20 32.71 4.22
C ARG A 322 26.80 33.32 4.33
N GLY A 323 25.74 32.47 4.48
CA GLY A 323 24.35 32.93 4.48
C GLY A 323 23.84 33.33 3.08
N GLU A 324 24.53 32.89 2.04
CA GLU A 324 24.22 33.17 0.64
C GLU A 324 23.05 32.31 0.12
N LEU A 325 22.79 31.17 0.80
CA LEU A 325 21.74 30.24 0.49
C LEU A 325 20.84 30.06 1.71
N ARG A 326 19.56 30.28 1.57
CA ARG A 326 18.53 29.88 2.53
C ARG A 326 17.94 28.56 2.10
N THR A 327 17.95 27.58 2.99
CA THR A 327 17.44 26.23 2.71
C THR A 327 16.47 25.77 3.76
N LEU A 328 15.51 24.99 3.34
CA LEU A 328 14.66 24.16 4.16
C LEU A 328 14.96 22.72 3.77
N ALA A 329 15.25 21.85 4.73
CA ALA A 329 15.63 20.47 4.48
C ALA A 329 14.64 19.50 5.13
N ALA A 330 14.47 18.30 4.56
CA ALA A 330 13.73 17.22 5.20
C ALA A 330 14.54 15.93 5.20
N THR A 331 14.43 15.14 6.27
CA THR A 331 15.12 13.85 6.42
C THR A 331 14.45 12.99 7.49
N THR A 332 14.88 11.76 7.66
CA THR A 332 14.45 10.88 8.76
C THR A 332 15.37 11.02 9.99
N TRP A 333 14.93 10.54 11.16
CA TRP A 333 15.74 10.56 12.38
C TRP A 333 17.04 9.78 12.26
N LEU A 334 16.98 8.60 11.62
CA LEU A 334 18.14 7.74 11.43
C LEU A 334 19.21 8.43 10.59
N GLU A 335 18.79 9.05 9.50
CA GLU A 335 19.64 9.76 8.55
C GLU A 335 20.17 11.08 9.12
N TYR A 336 19.32 11.80 9.87
CA TYR A 336 19.76 13.00 10.61
C TYR A 336 20.92 12.68 11.55
N LYS A 337 20.78 11.64 12.39
CA LYS A 337 21.84 11.20 13.31
C LYS A 337 23.11 10.74 12.57
N LYS A 338 22.95 10.06 11.46
CA LYS A 338 24.04 9.50 10.68
C LYS A 338 24.85 10.57 9.94
N TYR A 339 24.20 11.53 9.32
CA TYR A 339 24.79 12.46 8.35
C TYR A 339 24.86 13.91 8.83
N PHE A 340 23.87 14.41 9.58
CA PHE A 340 23.81 15.80 10.01
C PHE A 340 24.40 16.01 11.41
N GLU A 341 24.01 15.22 12.39
CA GLU A 341 24.42 15.40 13.78
C GLU A 341 25.94 15.24 13.98
N LYS A 342 26.56 14.37 13.18
CA LYS A 342 28.02 14.14 13.20
C LYS A 342 28.85 15.23 12.55
N ASP A 343 28.23 16.11 11.75
CA ASP A 343 28.92 17.20 11.05
C ASP A 343 28.69 18.54 11.76
N PRO A 344 29.71 19.07 12.48
CA PRO A 344 29.59 20.31 13.22
C PRO A 344 29.31 21.55 12.35
N ALA A 345 29.67 21.49 11.04
CA ALA A 345 29.42 22.59 10.12
C ALA A 345 27.93 22.68 9.74
N LEU A 346 27.28 21.53 9.56
CA LEU A 346 25.84 21.46 9.27
C LEU A 346 25.00 21.72 10.53
N THR A 347 25.35 21.12 11.66
CA THR A 347 24.62 21.27 12.93
C THR A 347 24.55 22.74 13.38
N ARG A 348 25.58 23.54 13.10
CA ARG A 348 25.59 25.00 13.39
C ARG A 348 24.76 25.83 12.41
N ARG A 349 24.25 25.27 11.34
CA ARG A 349 23.52 25.99 10.28
C ARG A 349 22.05 25.60 10.19
N PHE A 350 21.75 24.36 10.52
CA PHE A 350 20.39 23.85 10.54
C PHE A 350 19.82 23.86 11.96
N GLN A 351 18.57 24.23 12.08
CA GLN A 351 17.77 24.12 13.30
C GLN A 351 16.74 23.03 13.12
N LEU A 352 16.72 22.08 14.03
CA LEU A 352 15.81 20.96 14.02
C LEU A 352 14.36 21.42 14.25
N VAL A 353 13.44 20.92 13.40
CA VAL A 353 11.99 20.94 13.57
C VAL A 353 11.51 19.49 13.55
N GLN A 354 10.99 19.03 14.66
CA GLN A 354 10.46 17.67 14.76
C GLN A 354 9.07 17.61 14.19
N VAL A 355 8.85 16.66 13.26
CA VAL A 355 7.53 16.38 12.68
C VAL A 355 7.12 14.99 13.15
N GLU A 356 6.19 14.95 14.08
CA GLU A 356 5.68 13.72 14.66
C GLU A 356 4.48 13.18 13.89
N GLU A 357 4.18 11.89 14.08
CA GLU A 357 2.92 11.31 13.59
C GLU A 357 1.76 12.02 14.28
N PRO A 358 0.75 12.51 13.52
CA PRO A 358 -0.42 13.15 14.14
C PRO A 358 -1.25 12.10 14.89
N ASP A 359 -2.00 12.56 15.90
CA ASP A 359 -3.02 11.75 16.54
C ASP A 359 -4.19 11.47 15.58
N GLU A 360 -5.06 10.51 15.94
CA GLU A 360 -6.19 10.11 15.08
C GLU A 360 -7.13 11.28 14.78
N ALA A 361 -7.40 12.15 15.75
CA ALA A 361 -8.31 13.28 15.59
C ALA A 361 -7.75 14.28 14.56
N THR A 362 -6.50 14.67 14.72
CA THR A 362 -5.80 15.57 13.77
C THR A 362 -5.67 14.92 12.37
N ALA A 363 -5.40 13.61 12.32
CA ALA A 363 -5.33 12.90 11.04
C ALA A 363 -6.69 12.86 10.30
N VAL A 364 -7.81 12.74 11.02
CA VAL A 364 -9.15 12.84 10.42
C VAL A 364 -9.39 14.23 9.83
N GLU A 365 -9.00 15.29 10.54
CA GLU A 365 -9.11 16.66 10.01
C GLU A 365 -8.23 16.86 8.76
N MET A 366 -7.01 16.31 8.77
CA MET A 366 -6.13 16.34 7.59
C MET A 366 -6.79 15.65 6.38
N LEU A 367 -7.37 14.46 6.58
CA LEU A 367 -8.02 13.71 5.51
C LEU A 367 -9.26 14.43 4.98
N ARG A 368 -10.05 15.06 5.85
CA ARG A 368 -11.20 15.90 5.42
C ARG A 368 -10.76 17.02 4.48
N GLY A 369 -9.59 17.61 4.75
CA GLY A 369 -9.01 18.65 3.87
C GLY A 369 -8.65 18.15 2.47
N VAL A 370 -8.29 16.87 2.34
CA VAL A 370 -7.87 16.26 1.06
C VAL A 370 -9.05 15.56 0.36
N ALA A 371 -10.08 15.15 1.10
CA ALA A 371 -11.18 14.32 0.59
C ALA A 371 -11.87 14.92 -0.64
N GLY A 372 -12.16 16.22 -0.65
CA GLY A 372 -12.81 16.88 -1.78
C GLY A 372 -12.02 16.80 -3.10
N LYS A 373 -10.68 16.80 -3.02
CA LYS A 373 -9.85 16.61 -4.22
C LYS A 373 -9.83 15.16 -4.71
N LEU A 374 -9.84 14.20 -3.78
CA LEU A 374 -9.98 12.78 -4.12
C LEU A 374 -11.34 12.50 -4.77
N GLU A 375 -12.41 13.10 -4.26
CA GLU A 375 -13.75 13.02 -4.85
C GLU A 375 -13.77 13.55 -6.29
N LEU A 376 -13.17 14.72 -6.53
CA LEU A 376 -13.06 15.30 -7.88
C LEU A 376 -12.20 14.46 -8.82
N HIS A 377 -11.10 13.90 -8.32
CA HIS A 377 -10.17 13.10 -9.13
C HIS A 377 -10.79 11.78 -9.60
N HIS A 378 -11.45 11.07 -8.68
CA HIS A 378 -12.04 9.75 -8.95
C HIS A 378 -13.51 9.80 -9.39
N GLY A 379 -14.18 10.95 -9.26
CA GLY A 379 -15.60 11.11 -9.58
C GLY A 379 -16.54 10.34 -8.63
N VAL A 380 -16.12 10.11 -7.38
CA VAL A 380 -16.86 9.33 -6.38
C VAL A 380 -17.07 10.15 -5.11
N GLN A 381 -18.14 9.88 -4.38
CA GLN A 381 -18.43 10.52 -3.09
C GLN A 381 -17.78 9.75 -1.95
N ILE A 382 -17.17 10.47 -0.99
CA ILE A 382 -16.56 9.91 0.21
C ILE A 382 -17.43 10.23 1.43
N MET A 383 -17.88 9.21 2.15
CA MET A 383 -18.61 9.40 3.38
C MET A 383 -17.68 9.80 4.52
N ASP A 384 -18.14 10.71 5.42
CA ASP A 384 -17.34 11.12 6.57
C ASP A 384 -16.95 9.92 7.47
N ALA A 385 -17.85 8.95 7.63
CA ALA A 385 -17.56 7.70 8.32
C ALA A 385 -16.37 6.93 7.69
N ALA A 386 -16.26 6.94 6.35
CA ALA A 386 -15.15 6.32 5.65
C ALA A 386 -13.81 7.02 5.93
N ILE A 387 -13.82 8.35 6.05
CA ILE A 387 -12.64 9.13 6.43
C ILE A 387 -12.18 8.76 7.84
N VAL A 388 -13.11 8.73 8.80
CA VAL A 388 -12.82 8.34 10.18
C VAL A 388 -12.28 6.92 10.26
N ASP A 389 -12.91 5.98 9.55
CA ASP A 389 -12.50 4.58 9.54
C ASP A 389 -11.19 4.35 8.76
N ALA A 390 -10.91 5.14 7.71
CA ALA A 390 -9.61 5.09 7.03
C ALA A 390 -8.46 5.42 7.98
N VAL A 391 -8.64 6.41 8.86
CA VAL A 391 -7.66 6.75 9.90
C VAL A 391 -7.57 5.64 10.95
N LYS A 392 -8.68 5.30 11.60
CA LYS A 392 -8.71 4.33 12.71
C LYS A 392 -8.23 2.94 12.29
N LEU A 393 -8.78 2.42 11.19
CA LEU A 393 -8.44 1.07 10.74
C LEU A 393 -7.01 1.02 10.17
N SER A 394 -6.56 2.05 9.44
CA SER A 394 -5.16 2.08 8.96
C SER A 394 -4.18 2.25 10.12
N HIS A 395 -4.49 3.09 11.11
CA HIS A 395 -3.66 3.23 12.31
C HIS A 395 -3.53 1.90 13.05
N ARG A 396 -4.62 1.17 13.14
CA ARG A 396 -4.70 -0.09 13.88
C ARG A 396 -4.11 -1.28 13.12
N TYR A 397 -4.34 -1.40 11.82
CA TYR A 397 -4.03 -2.61 11.06
C TYR A 397 -2.85 -2.48 10.09
N ILE A 398 -2.42 -1.26 9.76
CA ILE A 398 -1.27 -1.02 8.88
C ILE A 398 -0.09 -0.51 9.71
N SER A 399 0.87 -1.38 9.92
CA SER A 399 2.14 -1.05 10.57
C SER A 399 3.24 -0.75 9.55
N GLY A 400 4.28 -0.07 9.98
CA GLY A 400 5.42 0.29 9.13
C GLY A 400 5.20 1.52 8.25
N ARG A 401 4.00 2.10 8.25
CA ARG A 401 3.67 3.41 7.66
C ARG A 401 3.04 4.30 8.74
N GLN A 402 3.21 5.60 8.61
CA GLN A 402 2.69 6.58 9.58
C GLN A 402 1.45 7.29 9.05
N LEU A 403 0.64 7.84 9.98
CA LEU A 403 -0.40 8.79 9.62
C LEU A 403 0.23 10.13 9.18
N PRO A 404 -0.38 10.88 8.26
CA PRO A 404 -1.63 10.56 7.54
C PRO A 404 -1.44 9.71 6.27
N ASP A 405 -0.22 9.47 5.80
CA ASP A 405 0.10 8.83 4.51
C ASP A 405 -0.62 7.48 4.29
N LYS A 406 -0.59 6.59 5.32
CA LYS A 406 -1.27 5.29 5.23
C LYS A 406 -2.80 5.43 5.08
N ALA A 407 -3.41 6.40 5.74
CA ALA A 407 -4.86 6.62 5.67
C ALA A 407 -5.26 7.27 4.33
N ILE A 408 -4.46 8.20 3.81
CA ILE A 408 -4.64 8.79 2.47
C ILE A 408 -4.54 7.70 1.41
N SER A 409 -3.52 6.83 1.49
CA SER A 409 -3.34 5.73 0.53
C SER A 409 -4.51 4.73 0.56
N VAL A 410 -5.07 4.44 1.74
CA VAL A 410 -6.26 3.58 1.87
C VAL A 410 -7.47 4.26 1.23
N LEU A 411 -7.69 5.54 1.50
CA LEU A 411 -8.83 6.28 0.98
C LEU A 411 -8.76 6.43 -0.54
N ASP A 412 -7.59 6.77 -1.09
CA ASP A 412 -7.33 6.86 -2.53
C ASP A 412 -7.60 5.51 -3.24
N THR A 413 -7.10 4.41 -2.65
CA THR A 413 -7.37 3.06 -3.17
C THR A 413 -8.86 2.69 -3.08
N ALA A 414 -9.54 3.12 -2.01
CA ALA A 414 -10.98 2.90 -1.86
C ALA A 414 -11.77 3.66 -2.94
N CYS A 415 -11.42 4.92 -3.20
CA CYS A 415 -11.99 5.73 -4.28
C CYS A 415 -11.80 5.06 -5.65
N ALA A 416 -10.58 4.63 -5.95
CA ALA A 416 -10.28 3.93 -7.21
C ALA A 416 -11.10 2.63 -7.35
N ARG A 417 -11.26 1.85 -6.27
CA ARG A 417 -12.10 0.63 -6.29
C ARG A 417 -13.56 0.92 -6.55
N VAL A 418 -14.11 1.97 -5.93
CA VAL A 418 -15.51 2.38 -6.16
C VAL A 418 -15.68 2.84 -7.60
N ALA A 419 -14.80 3.69 -8.11
CA ALA A 419 -14.84 4.15 -9.49
C ALA A 419 -14.78 2.99 -10.51
N LEU A 420 -13.88 2.03 -10.30
CA LEU A 420 -13.82 0.82 -11.13
C LEU A 420 -15.07 -0.03 -10.96
N GLY A 421 -15.52 -0.28 -9.74
CA GLY A 421 -16.68 -1.13 -9.45
C GLY A 421 -18.00 -0.64 -10.02
N GLN A 422 -18.11 0.64 -10.38
CA GLN A 422 -19.27 1.20 -11.09
C GLN A 422 -19.31 0.80 -12.57
N HIS A 423 -18.19 0.37 -13.14
CA HIS A 423 -18.05 0.08 -14.56
C HIS A 423 -17.66 -1.37 -14.86
N ASP A 424 -16.89 -1.99 -13.97
CA ASP A 424 -16.33 -3.33 -14.19
C ASP A 424 -17.26 -4.45 -13.72
N VAL A 425 -17.02 -5.63 -14.24
CA VAL A 425 -17.73 -6.86 -13.87
C VAL A 425 -17.43 -7.20 -12.41
N PRO A 426 -18.44 -7.46 -11.57
CA PRO A 426 -18.19 -7.80 -10.16
C PRO A 426 -17.36 -9.08 -10.00
N PRO A 427 -16.40 -9.14 -9.05
CA PRO A 427 -15.53 -10.30 -8.85
C PRO A 427 -16.25 -11.64 -8.65
N PRO A 428 -17.41 -11.71 -7.94
CA PRO A 428 -18.18 -12.95 -7.87
C PRO A 428 -18.65 -13.48 -9.23
N LEU A 429 -19.12 -12.57 -10.09
CA LEU A 429 -19.58 -12.93 -11.44
C LEU A 429 -18.41 -13.35 -12.34
N GLU A 430 -17.28 -12.66 -12.26
CA GLU A 430 -16.06 -13.02 -12.98
C GLU A 430 -15.56 -14.41 -12.57
N SER A 431 -15.51 -14.71 -11.27
CA SER A 431 -15.12 -16.02 -10.74
C SER A 431 -16.00 -17.15 -11.25
N LEU A 432 -17.32 -16.94 -11.30
CA LEU A 432 -18.27 -17.92 -11.81
C LEU A 432 -18.13 -18.12 -13.34
N ARG A 433 -17.87 -17.06 -14.10
CA ARG A 433 -17.59 -17.16 -15.54
C ARG A 433 -16.31 -17.96 -15.82
N HIS A 434 -15.23 -17.72 -15.04
CA HIS A 434 -14.01 -18.52 -15.14
C HIS A 434 -14.25 -19.98 -14.76
N ARG A 435 -15.06 -20.25 -13.72
CA ARG A 435 -15.45 -21.62 -13.35
C ARG A 435 -16.22 -22.30 -14.47
N GLU A 436 -17.16 -21.61 -15.09
CA GLU A 436 -17.92 -22.14 -16.23
C GLU A 436 -17.02 -22.51 -17.40
N GLN A 437 -16.08 -21.65 -17.75
CA GLN A 437 -15.13 -21.94 -18.81
C GLN A 437 -14.29 -23.19 -18.48
N ALA A 438 -13.82 -23.32 -17.24
CA ALA A 438 -13.07 -24.49 -16.81
C ALA A 438 -13.91 -25.79 -16.88
N LEU A 439 -15.19 -25.73 -16.47
CA LEU A 439 -16.12 -26.84 -16.58
C LEU A 439 -16.38 -27.25 -18.04
N GLU A 440 -16.55 -26.27 -18.94
CA GLU A 440 -16.74 -26.54 -20.38
C GLU A 440 -15.47 -27.19 -20.98
N GLU A 441 -14.29 -26.73 -20.63
CA GLU A 441 -13.03 -27.34 -21.10
C GLU A 441 -12.87 -28.78 -20.58
N GLU A 442 -13.20 -29.06 -19.32
CA GLU A 442 -13.17 -30.42 -18.74
C GLU A 442 -14.18 -31.33 -19.47
N LEU A 443 -15.41 -30.86 -19.66
CA LEU A 443 -16.44 -31.59 -20.37
C LEU A 443 -16.03 -31.94 -21.81
N GLN A 444 -15.42 -30.99 -22.54
CA GLN A 444 -14.94 -31.26 -23.89
C GLN A 444 -13.85 -32.33 -23.93
N ARG A 445 -12.94 -32.34 -22.98
CA ARG A 445 -11.87 -33.35 -22.85
C ARG A 445 -12.48 -34.74 -22.60
N LEU A 446 -13.33 -34.86 -21.58
CA LEU A 446 -13.93 -36.13 -21.20
C LEU A 446 -14.82 -36.71 -22.31
N ARG A 447 -15.54 -35.85 -23.04
CA ARG A 447 -16.33 -36.31 -24.20
C ARG A 447 -15.45 -36.83 -25.36
N ARG A 448 -14.26 -36.22 -25.58
CA ARG A 448 -13.28 -36.74 -26.56
C ARG A 448 -12.71 -38.09 -26.10
N GLU A 449 -12.36 -38.24 -24.83
CA GLU A 449 -11.89 -39.50 -24.28
C GLU A 449 -12.95 -40.59 -24.31
N GLN A 450 -14.19 -40.25 -24.02
CA GLN A 450 -15.33 -41.18 -24.14
C GLN A 450 -15.54 -41.66 -25.59
N ALA A 451 -15.36 -40.78 -26.59
CA ALA A 451 -15.39 -41.15 -27.97
C ALA A 451 -14.27 -42.11 -28.39
N THR A 452 -13.17 -42.21 -27.60
CA THR A 452 -12.08 -43.17 -27.81
C THR A 452 -12.26 -44.49 -27.03
N GLY A 453 -13.38 -44.67 -26.29
CA GLY A 453 -13.77 -45.92 -25.65
C GLY A 453 -13.59 -45.96 -24.14
N LEU A 454 -13.19 -44.83 -23.51
CA LEU A 454 -13.11 -44.70 -22.07
C LEU A 454 -14.47 -44.32 -21.47
N ASP A 455 -14.88 -44.93 -20.36
CA ASP A 455 -16.17 -44.61 -19.72
C ASP A 455 -16.01 -43.49 -18.69
N HIS A 456 -16.54 -42.32 -19.03
CA HIS A 456 -16.59 -41.13 -18.17
C HIS A 456 -18.01 -40.64 -17.87
N SER A 457 -19.02 -41.47 -18.13
CA SER A 457 -20.45 -41.10 -18.08
C SER A 457 -20.88 -40.51 -16.76
N ALA A 458 -20.44 -41.08 -15.62
CA ALA A 458 -20.77 -40.55 -14.29
C ALA A 458 -20.17 -39.17 -14.03
N ARG A 459 -18.92 -38.94 -14.44
CA ARG A 459 -18.24 -37.64 -14.26
C ARG A 459 -18.84 -36.56 -15.18
N ILE A 460 -19.16 -36.91 -16.44
CA ILE A 460 -19.80 -36.01 -17.39
C ILE A 460 -21.17 -35.56 -16.86
N THR A 461 -22.00 -36.48 -16.35
CA THR A 461 -23.31 -36.12 -15.78
C THR A 461 -23.16 -35.19 -14.55
N ALA A 462 -22.18 -35.43 -13.68
CA ALA A 462 -21.92 -34.58 -12.54
C ALA A 462 -21.50 -33.16 -12.97
N LEU A 463 -20.59 -33.04 -13.94
CA LEU A 463 -20.12 -31.75 -14.48
C LEU A 463 -21.23 -31.01 -15.22
N GLU A 464 -22.09 -31.70 -15.97
CA GLU A 464 -23.24 -31.09 -16.63
C GLU A 464 -24.24 -30.50 -15.62
N SER A 465 -24.47 -31.20 -14.50
CA SER A 465 -25.28 -30.67 -13.39
C SER A 465 -24.65 -29.45 -12.76
N GLU A 466 -23.33 -29.52 -12.45
CA GLU A 466 -22.58 -28.39 -11.88
C GLU A 466 -22.57 -27.17 -12.81
N SER A 467 -22.33 -27.38 -14.12
CA SER A 467 -22.39 -26.32 -15.14
C SER A 467 -23.81 -25.73 -15.25
N GLY A 468 -24.84 -26.56 -15.15
CA GLY A 468 -26.25 -26.11 -15.15
C GLY A 468 -26.57 -25.20 -13.97
N ASP A 469 -26.13 -25.57 -12.78
CA ASP A 469 -26.30 -24.76 -11.57
C ASP A 469 -25.48 -23.47 -11.64
N ASN A 470 -24.23 -23.56 -12.08
CA ASN A 470 -23.35 -22.41 -12.25
C ASN A 470 -23.92 -21.38 -13.24
N ARG A 471 -24.40 -21.83 -14.40
CA ARG A 471 -25.05 -20.96 -15.39
C ARG A 471 -26.33 -20.30 -14.87
N ARG A 472 -27.09 -20.98 -14.01
CA ARG A 472 -28.24 -20.38 -13.34
C ARG A 472 -27.82 -19.26 -12.42
N THR A 473 -26.83 -19.48 -11.58
CA THR A 473 -26.28 -18.47 -10.66
C THR A 473 -25.68 -17.28 -11.41
N ILE A 474 -24.97 -17.52 -12.52
CA ILE A 474 -24.45 -16.45 -13.39
C ILE A 474 -25.60 -15.57 -13.87
N ARG A 475 -26.68 -16.13 -14.39
CA ARG A 475 -27.84 -15.36 -14.91
C ARG A 475 -28.52 -14.56 -13.81
N GLU A 476 -28.69 -15.14 -12.62
CA GLU A 476 -29.27 -14.47 -11.46
C GLU A 476 -28.41 -13.27 -11.05
N LEU A 477 -27.09 -13.43 -10.99
CA LEU A 477 -26.15 -12.35 -10.66
C LEU A 477 -26.04 -11.30 -11.78
N GLU A 478 -26.10 -11.69 -13.05
CA GLU A 478 -26.10 -10.75 -14.17
C GLU A 478 -27.35 -9.86 -14.14
N THR A 479 -28.52 -10.44 -13.91
CA THR A 479 -29.77 -9.67 -13.79
C THR A 479 -29.69 -8.68 -12.62
N ARG A 480 -29.25 -9.16 -11.47
CA ARG A 480 -29.07 -8.32 -10.27
C ARG A 480 -28.05 -7.22 -10.50
N TRP A 481 -26.92 -7.51 -11.14
CA TRP A 481 -25.87 -6.54 -11.45
C TRP A 481 -26.38 -5.45 -12.40
N ASP A 482 -27.14 -5.81 -13.43
CA ASP A 482 -27.73 -4.82 -14.34
C ASP A 482 -28.74 -3.92 -13.63
N GLU A 483 -29.59 -4.48 -12.75
CA GLU A 483 -30.55 -3.72 -11.94
C GLU A 483 -29.83 -2.78 -10.93
N GLU A 484 -28.81 -3.27 -10.22
CA GLU A 484 -28.03 -2.43 -9.30
C GLU A 484 -27.28 -1.32 -10.05
N ARG A 485 -26.71 -1.63 -11.23
CA ARG A 485 -25.96 -0.65 -12.03
C ARG A 485 -26.83 0.48 -12.53
N GLU A 486 -28.04 0.17 -12.99
CA GLU A 486 -28.99 1.18 -13.45
C GLU A 486 -29.49 2.05 -12.29
N ALA A 487 -29.85 1.45 -11.17
CA ALA A 487 -30.26 2.16 -9.97
C ALA A 487 -29.15 3.07 -9.39
N VAL A 488 -27.90 2.58 -9.36
CA VAL A 488 -26.74 3.40 -8.91
C VAL A 488 -26.50 4.57 -9.87
N ARG A 489 -26.62 4.35 -11.17
CA ARG A 489 -26.45 5.43 -12.16
C ARG A 489 -27.50 6.54 -11.96
N GLU A 490 -28.77 6.18 -11.85
CA GLU A 490 -29.84 7.16 -11.59
C GLU A 490 -29.59 7.92 -10.27
N LEU A 491 -29.21 7.21 -9.22
CA LEU A 491 -28.89 7.80 -7.92
C LEU A 491 -27.75 8.81 -7.99
N LEU A 492 -26.66 8.48 -8.72
CA LEU A 492 -25.52 9.36 -8.90
C LEU A 492 -25.86 10.59 -9.75
N ASP A 493 -26.73 10.45 -10.75
CA ASP A 493 -27.18 11.57 -11.58
C ASP A 493 -28.01 12.57 -10.75
N ILE A 494 -28.97 12.09 -9.92
CA ILE A 494 -29.77 12.93 -9.02
C ILE A 494 -28.88 13.59 -7.96
N ARG A 495 -27.90 12.88 -7.38
CA ARG A 495 -26.93 13.47 -6.43
C ARG A 495 -26.15 14.61 -7.06
N ARG A 496 -25.67 14.47 -8.30
CA ARG A 496 -24.95 15.54 -9.00
C ARG A 496 -25.82 16.76 -9.22
N GLU A 497 -27.08 16.56 -9.62
CA GLU A 497 -28.03 17.66 -9.78
C GLU A 497 -28.31 18.37 -8.46
N LEU A 498 -28.50 17.61 -7.38
CA LEU A 498 -28.78 18.13 -6.04
C LEU A 498 -27.60 18.93 -5.48
N LEU A 499 -26.36 18.45 -5.65
CA LEU A 499 -25.15 19.17 -5.26
C LEU A 499 -25.00 20.48 -6.05
N ALA A 500 -25.18 20.47 -7.37
CA ALA A 500 -25.11 21.67 -8.21
C ALA A 500 -26.17 22.72 -7.82
N LEU A 501 -27.37 22.30 -7.45
CA LEU A 501 -28.43 23.18 -6.98
C LEU A 501 -28.14 23.73 -5.58
N SER A 502 -27.61 22.91 -4.66
CA SER A 502 -27.27 23.38 -3.30
C SER A 502 -26.14 24.40 -3.30
N GLU A 503 -25.10 24.22 -4.15
CA GLU A 503 -24.02 25.19 -4.32
C GLU A 503 -24.56 26.52 -4.90
N SER A 504 -25.53 26.47 -5.82
CA SER A 504 -26.17 27.66 -6.38
C SER A 504 -27.10 28.36 -5.38
N ALA A 505 -27.72 27.63 -4.47
CA ALA A 505 -28.57 28.16 -3.41
C ALA A 505 -27.77 28.92 -2.34
N ASP A 506 -26.59 28.42 -1.95
CA ASP A 506 -25.70 29.10 -1.01
C ASP A 506 -25.16 30.42 -1.56
N ALA A 507 -25.08 30.58 -2.87
CA ALA A 507 -24.60 31.80 -3.56
C ALA A 507 -25.72 32.81 -3.88
N ALA A 508 -27.00 32.45 -3.80
CA ALA A 508 -28.14 33.25 -4.21
C ALA A 508 -29.06 33.63 -3.02
N LYS A 509 -29.97 34.59 -3.24
CA LYS A 509 -31.03 34.89 -2.29
C LYS A 509 -32.03 33.72 -2.21
N PRO A 510 -32.72 33.52 -1.03
CA PRO A 510 -33.68 32.45 -0.88
C PRO A 510 -34.76 32.51 -1.97
N ASP A 511 -34.90 31.39 -2.68
CA ASP A 511 -35.84 31.21 -3.79
C ASP A 511 -36.71 29.98 -3.49
N GLU A 512 -38.01 30.19 -3.19
CA GLU A 512 -38.96 29.12 -2.84
C GLU A 512 -39.10 28.05 -3.93
N GLU A 513 -38.85 28.40 -5.21
CA GLU A 513 -38.92 27.47 -6.33
C GLU A 513 -37.66 26.54 -6.35
N LEU A 514 -36.52 27.07 -6.00
CA LEU A 514 -35.24 26.33 -5.88
C LEU A 514 -35.31 25.39 -4.66
N ASP A 515 -35.77 25.85 -3.52
CA ASP A 515 -35.93 25.03 -2.31
C ASP A 515 -36.91 23.87 -2.55
N GLY A 516 -38.05 24.14 -3.23
CA GLY A 516 -39.01 23.09 -3.61
C GLY A 516 -38.43 22.04 -4.57
N ARG A 517 -37.51 22.43 -5.45
CA ARG A 517 -36.81 21.50 -6.36
C ARG A 517 -35.79 20.63 -5.62
N ILE A 518 -35.06 21.23 -4.67
CA ILE A 518 -34.11 20.51 -3.80
C ILE A 518 -34.86 19.47 -2.96
N ASP A 519 -36.00 19.85 -2.33
CA ASP A 519 -36.79 18.92 -1.56
C ASP A 519 -37.35 17.76 -2.39
N HIS A 520 -37.81 18.03 -3.61
CA HIS A 520 -38.26 16.98 -4.53
C HIS A 520 -37.15 16.00 -4.90
N LEU A 521 -35.98 16.49 -5.29
CA LEU A 521 -34.82 15.64 -5.63
C LEU A 521 -34.32 14.85 -4.41
N ALA A 522 -34.34 15.45 -3.21
CA ALA A 522 -33.99 14.75 -1.98
C ALA A 522 -34.95 13.61 -1.65
N ALA A 523 -36.26 13.82 -1.86
CA ALA A 523 -37.27 12.76 -1.70
C ALA A 523 -37.12 11.64 -2.74
N GLU A 524 -36.79 11.99 -3.98
CA GLU A 524 -36.53 11.02 -5.05
C GLU A 524 -35.26 10.22 -4.78
N LEU A 525 -34.17 10.87 -4.32
CA LEU A 525 -32.94 10.21 -3.89
C LEU A 525 -33.21 9.20 -2.77
N ALA A 526 -33.99 9.59 -1.75
CA ALA A 526 -34.33 8.69 -0.65
C ALA A 526 -35.14 7.47 -1.12
N ARG A 527 -36.06 7.65 -2.10
CA ARG A 527 -36.81 6.56 -2.71
C ARG A 527 -35.91 5.59 -3.48
N LEU A 528 -34.99 6.11 -4.29
CA LEU A 528 -34.05 5.30 -5.06
C LEU A 528 -33.09 4.56 -4.14
N ALA A 529 -32.57 5.20 -3.10
CA ALA A 529 -31.72 4.57 -2.09
C ALA A 529 -32.44 3.40 -1.40
N ALA A 530 -33.70 3.58 -1.00
CA ALA A 530 -34.49 2.49 -0.42
C ALA A 530 -34.78 1.36 -1.42
N GLY A 531 -35.01 1.71 -2.70
CA GLY A 531 -35.16 0.72 -3.79
C GLY A 531 -33.87 -0.09 -4.02
N LEU A 532 -32.73 0.59 -4.03
CA LEU A 532 -31.42 -0.04 -4.18
C LEU A 532 -31.10 -0.99 -3.01
N GLU A 533 -31.39 -0.60 -1.77
CA GLU A 533 -31.25 -1.47 -0.59
C GLU A 533 -32.16 -2.72 -0.67
N ALA A 534 -33.32 -2.62 -1.27
CA ALA A 534 -34.21 -3.77 -1.46
C ALA A 534 -33.69 -4.76 -2.53
N ILE A 535 -32.97 -4.27 -3.54
CA ILE A 535 -32.32 -5.09 -4.57
C ILE A 535 -31.05 -5.73 -4.02
N ARG A 536 -30.28 -4.98 -3.22
CA ARG A 536 -29.07 -5.44 -2.54
C ARG A 536 -29.45 -6.47 -1.49
N GLN A 537 -28.81 -7.60 -1.56
CA GLN A 537 -28.74 -8.55 -0.45
C GLN A 537 -27.61 -8.14 0.50
N ASP A 538 -27.04 -9.04 1.26
CA ASP A 538 -25.97 -8.74 2.21
C ASP A 538 -24.69 -8.18 1.56
N ASP A 539 -24.50 -8.33 0.22
CA ASP A 539 -23.30 -7.95 -0.50
C ASP A 539 -23.62 -7.16 -1.79
N PRO A 540 -23.37 -5.83 -1.82
CA PRO A 540 -23.63 -5.01 -3.00
C PRO A 540 -22.67 -5.37 -4.14
N LEU A 541 -23.20 -5.49 -5.35
CA LEU A 541 -22.40 -5.77 -6.55
C LEU A 541 -21.80 -4.49 -7.15
N VAL A 542 -22.52 -3.36 -7.04
CA VAL A 542 -22.11 -2.06 -7.56
C VAL A 542 -21.97 -1.06 -6.39
N PRO A 543 -20.76 -0.60 -6.07
CA PRO A 543 -20.57 0.40 -5.02
C PRO A 543 -20.98 1.79 -5.53
N GLU A 544 -21.75 2.53 -4.72
CA GLU A 544 -22.21 3.88 -5.06
C GLU A 544 -21.32 4.99 -4.52
N GLN A 545 -20.63 4.72 -3.42
CA GLN A 545 -19.84 5.68 -2.66
C GLN A 545 -18.74 4.98 -1.86
N VAL A 546 -17.77 5.75 -1.39
CA VAL A 546 -16.75 5.24 -0.48
C VAL A 546 -17.31 5.26 0.93
N ASP A 547 -17.53 4.09 1.50
CA ASP A 547 -18.05 3.86 2.85
C ASP A 547 -17.04 3.10 3.74
N SER A 548 -17.39 2.88 5.00
CA SER A 548 -16.59 2.11 5.96
C SER A 548 -16.30 0.68 5.49
N ARG A 549 -17.22 0.05 4.75
CA ARG A 549 -17.06 -1.32 4.23
C ARG A 549 -16.00 -1.36 3.12
N THR A 550 -16.03 -0.37 2.22
CA THR A 550 -15.04 -0.25 1.14
C THR A 550 -13.63 -0.02 1.70
N VAL A 551 -13.50 0.88 2.68
CA VAL A 551 -12.24 1.12 3.40
C VAL A 551 -11.74 -0.16 4.07
N ALA A 552 -12.59 -0.86 4.81
CA ALA A 552 -12.24 -2.12 5.46
C ALA A 552 -11.84 -3.20 4.43
N ALA A 553 -12.48 -3.25 3.26
CA ALA A 553 -12.14 -4.17 2.18
C ALA A 553 -10.75 -3.89 1.58
N VAL A 554 -10.35 -2.63 1.47
CA VAL A 554 -8.98 -2.26 1.06
C VAL A 554 -7.96 -2.78 2.07
N ILE A 555 -8.19 -2.49 3.36
CA ILE A 555 -7.29 -2.91 4.43
C ILE A 555 -7.25 -4.43 4.55
N ALA A 556 -8.39 -5.11 4.39
CA ALA A 556 -8.46 -6.56 4.33
C ALA A 556 -7.60 -7.16 3.22
N GLY A 557 -7.63 -6.55 2.04
CA GLY A 557 -6.77 -6.94 0.91
C GLY A 557 -5.28 -6.80 1.21
N TRP A 558 -4.87 -5.76 1.95
CA TRP A 558 -3.47 -5.51 2.28
C TRP A 558 -2.96 -6.35 3.46
N THR A 559 -3.81 -6.53 4.49
CA THR A 559 -3.43 -7.21 5.75
C THR A 559 -3.84 -8.67 5.78
N GLY A 560 -4.83 -9.04 4.96
CA GLY A 560 -5.44 -10.36 4.96
C GLY A 560 -6.40 -10.60 6.13
N ILE A 561 -6.79 -9.57 6.91
CA ILE A 561 -7.77 -9.66 7.98
C ILE A 561 -9.18 -9.54 7.37
N PRO A 562 -10.13 -10.44 7.63
CA PRO A 562 -11.47 -10.37 7.05
C PRO A 562 -12.24 -9.11 7.43
N VAL A 563 -12.96 -8.51 6.46
CA VAL A 563 -13.78 -7.29 6.63
C VAL A 563 -14.77 -7.40 7.80
N GLY A 564 -15.48 -8.54 7.90
CA GLY A 564 -16.46 -8.75 8.97
C GLY A 564 -15.88 -8.70 10.38
N LYS A 565 -14.58 -8.93 10.54
CA LYS A 565 -13.88 -8.81 11.84
C LYS A 565 -13.41 -7.38 12.13
N MET A 566 -13.29 -6.54 11.11
CA MET A 566 -12.94 -5.12 11.26
C MET A 566 -14.17 -4.27 11.59
N LEU A 567 -15.33 -4.61 11.00
CA LEU A 567 -16.56 -3.85 11.12
C LEU A 567 -17.52 -4.42 12.18
N ALA A 568 -17.29 -5.66 12.67
CA ALA A 568 -18.11 -6.24 13.73
C ALA A 568 -18.07 -5.37 14.99
N ASP A 569 -19.19 -5.33 15.70
CA ASP A 569 -19.22 -4.71 17.03
C ASP A 569 -18.15 -5.36 17.92
N GLU A 570 -17.04 -4.67 18.04
CA GLU A 570 -15.83 -5.13 18.73
C GLU A 570 -16.17 -5.46 20.20
N ALA A 571 -17.05 -4.68 20.80
CA ALA A 571 -17.47 -4.89 22.17
C ALA A 571 -18.19 -6.24 22.34
N HIS A 572 -19.02 -6.63 21.38
CA HIS A 572 -19.70 -7.93 21.39
C HIS A 572 -18.72 -9.09 21.12
N ALA A 573 -17.83 -8.93 20.12
CA ALA A 573 -16.81 -9.94 19.80
C ALA A 573 -15.86 -10.21 20.97
N ILE A 574 -15.47 -9.18 21.71
CA ILE A 574 -14.58 -9.29 22.87
C ILE A 574 -15.32 -9.85 24.09
N ARG A 575 -16.58 -9.47 24.31
CA ARG A 575 -17.39 -10.08 25.39
C ARG A 575 -17.58 -11.58 25.20
N SER A 576 -17.78 -12.04 23.98
CA SER A 576 -17.97 -13.45 23.65
C SER A 576 -16.67 -14.22 23.45
N LEU A 577 -15.50 -13.60 23.67
CA LEU A 577 -14.18 -14.16 23.35
C LEU A 577 -13.95 -15.53 24.04
N ALA A 578 -14.21 -15.63 25.34
CA ALA A 578 -14.06 -16.87 26.10
C ALA A 578 -14.94 -18.00 25.53
N GLN A 579 -16.19 -17.70 25.18
CA GLN A 579 -17.13 -18.65 24.60
C GLN A 579 -16.67 -19.12 23.22
N ARG A 580 -16.18 -18.20 22.37
CA ARG A 580 -15.65 -18.53 21.02
C ARG A 580 -14.41 -19.40 21.11
N MET A 581 -13.48 -19.10 22.02
CA MET A 581 -12.31 -19.95 22.25
C MET A 581 -12.71 -21.33 22.78
N GLY A 582 -13.73 -21.40 23.66
CA GLY A 582 -14.25 -22.63 24.25
C GLY A 582 -14.85 -23.63 23.24
N GLN A 583 -15.30 -23.14 22.08
CA GLN A 583 -15.74 -24.01 20.97
C GLN A 583 -14.61 -24.86 20.40
N ARG A 584 -13.38 -24.42 20.54
CA ARG A 584 -12.19 -25.09 20.02
C ARG A 584 -11.36 -25.76 21.15
N VAL A 585 -11.26 -25.10 22.31
CA VAL A 585 -10.48 -25.54 23.47
C VAL A 585 -11.44 -25.95 24.57
N MET A 586 -11.69 -27.25 24.71
CA MET A 586 -12.64 -27.81 25.65
C MET A 586 -11.99 -28.08 27.01
N GLY A 587 -12.73 -27.92 28.10
CA GLY A 587 -12.32 -28.28 29.48
C GLY A 587 -11.34 -27.28 30.13
N GLN A 588 -11.19 -26.09 29.60
CA GLN A 588 -10.29 -25.05 30.15
C GLN A 588 -11.00 -23.69 30.35
N GLU A 589 -12.28 -23.73 30.72
CA GLU A 589 -13.14 -22.55 30.79
C GLU A 589 -12.57 -21.45 31.69
N ALA A 590 -11.99 -21.85 32.86
CA ALA A 590 -11.37 -20.88 33.78
C ALA A 590 -10.13 -20.21 33.19
N ALA A 591 -9.29 -20.98 32.49
CA ALA A 591 -8.12 -20.46 31.82
C ALA A 591 -8.49 -19.51 30.68
N LEU A 592 -9.44 -19.90 29.84
CA LEU A 592 -9.96 -19.07 28.75
C LEU A 592 -10.63 -17.79 29.26
N GLY A 593 -11.36 -17.88 30.39
CA GLY A 593 -11.96 -16.72 31.06
C GLY A 593 -10.91 -15.73 31.55
N ALA A 594 -9.84 -16.19 32.18
CA ALA A 594 -8.74 -15.33 32.63
C ALA A 594 -8.02 -14.62 31.49
N ILE A 595 -7.77 -15.32 30.39
CA ILE A 595 -7.17 -14.74 29.17
C ILE A 595 -8.13 -13.68 28.57
N ALA A 596 -9.41 -14.02 28.42
CA ALA A 596 -10.40 -13.10 27.86
C ALA A 596 -10.57 -11.84 28.71
N GLN A 597 -10.62 -11.97 30.04
CA GLN A 597 -10.72 -10.85 30.96
C GLN A 597 -9.55 -9.86 30.84
N ARG A 598 -8.32 -10.37 30.67
CA ARG A 598 -7.13 -9.51 30.49
C ARG A 598 -7.19 -8.76 29.15
N ILE A 599 -7.65 -9.43 28.10
CA ILE A 599 -7.80 -8.82 26.76
C ILE A 599 -8.93 -7.77 26.78
N GLN A 600 -10.04 -8.05 27.50
CA GLN A 600 -11.12 -7.10 27.71
C GLN A 600 -10.63 -5.83 28.43
N ALA A 601 -9.82 -5.98 29.47
CA ALA A 601 -9.25 -4.86 30.20
C ALA A 601 -8.32 -4.01 29.32
N TYR A 602 -7.53 -4.63 28.46
CA TYR A 602 -6.69 -3.90 27.49
C TYR A 602 -7.53 -3.12 26.47
N ARG A 603 -8.56 -3.75 25.91
CA ARG A 603 -9.45 -3.11 24.93
C ARG A 603 -10.34 -2.02 25.51
N ALA A 604 -10.61 -2.07 26.79
CA ALA A 604 -11.30 -1.01 27.54
C ALA A 604 -10.36 0.12 27.96
N GLU A 605 -9.10 0.13 27.49
CA GLU A 605 -8.06 1.11 27.82
C GLU A 605 -7.74 1.21 29.32
N LEU A 606 -8.06 0.15 30.09
CA LEU A 606 -7.78 0.05 31.53
C LEU A 606 -6.39 -0.55 31.83
N SER A 607 -5.60 -0.85 30.81
CA SER A 607 -4.26 -1.39 30.90
C SER A 607 -3.22 -0.38 30.41
N ASP A 608 -1.95 -0.58 30.77
CA ASP A 608 -0.83 0.24 30.30
C ASP A 608 -0.64 0.10 28.78
N PRO A 609 -0.80 1.17 27.98
CA PRO A 609 -0.70 1.12 26.52
C PRO A 609 0.72 0.84 26.03
N ALA A 610 1.75 1.00 26.88
CA ALA A 610 3.11 0.70 26.52
C ALA A 610 3.44 -0.80 26.52
N LYS A 611 2.55 -1.65 27.04
CA LYS A 611 2.77 -3.10 27.15
C LYS A 611 2.01 -3.88 26.07
N PRO A 612 2.40 -5.14 25.80
CA PRO A 612 1.60 -6.03 24.97
C PRO A 612 0.18 -6.20 25.50
N VAL A 613 -0.78 -6.56 24.60
CA VAL A 613 -2.20 -6.83 24.96
C VAL A 613 -2.31 -7.75 26.17
N GLY A 614 -1.48 -8.78 26.20
CA GLY A 614 -1.36 -9.69 27.33
C GLY A 614 -0.14 -10.60 27.18
N VAL A 615 0.50 -10.90 28.31
CA VAL A 615 1.60 -11.86 28.39
C VAL A 615 1.19 -12.95 29.36
N PHE A 616 1.04 -14.18 28.87
CA PHE A 616 0.51 -15.31 29.62
C PHE A 616 1.51 -16.45 29.68
N LEU A 617 1.65 -17.06 30.86
CA LEU A 617 2.35 -18.32 31.04
C LEU A 617 1.30 -19.43 31.27
N LEU A 618 1.33 -20.45 30.44
CA LEU A 618 0.40 -21.58 30.47
C LEU A 618 1.10 -22.84 30.98
N PRO A 619 1.26 -22.99 32.31
CA PRO A 619 1.83 -24.20 32.89
C PRO A 619 0.77 -25.35 32.90
N GLY A 620 1.20 -26.57 32.61
CA GLY A 620 0.32 -27.71 32.62
C GLY A 620 0.87 -28.93 31.90
N PRO A 621 0.21 -30.11 32.04
CA PRO A 621 0.63 -31.30 31.34
C PRO A 621 0.54 -31.19 29.83
N THR A 622 1.15 -32.11 29.10
CA THR A 622 1.07 -32.15 27.64
C THR A 622 -0.33 -32.57 27.17
N GLY A 623 -0.75 -32.07 26.01
CA GLY A 623 -2.01 -32.48 25.36
C GLY A 623 -3.30 -31.91 25.99
N VAL A 624 -3.22 -30.91 26.86
CA VAL A 624 -4.39 -30.25 27.50
C VAL A 624 -4.94 -29.04 26.76
N GLY A 625 -4.41 -28.70 25.60
CA GLY A 625 -4.91 -27.59 24.75
C GLY A 625 -4.14 -26.28 24.84
N LYS A 626 -2.94 -26.21 25.45
CA LYS A 626 -2.12 -24.99 25.55
C LYS A 626 -1.83 -24.36 24.18
N THR A 627 -1.29 -25.16 23.26
CA THR A 627 -0.98 -24.70 21.88
C THR A 627 -2.26 -24.41 21.10
N GLU A 628 -3.32 -25.19 21.28
CA GLU A 628 -4.61 -25.01 20.63
C GLU A 628 -5.28 -23.67 21.03
N THR A 629 -5.02 -23.20 22.24
CA THR A 629 -5.47 -21.87 22.70
C THR A 629 -4.85 -20.75 21.87
N ALA A 630 -3.59 -20.88 21.48
CA ALA A 630 -2.95 -19.87 20.61
C ALA A 630 -3.60 -19.81 19.23
N TYR A 631 -3.94 -20.97 18.66
CA TYR A 631 -4.70 -21.02 17.40
C TYR A 631 -6.11 -20.44 17.54
N ALA A 632 -6.84 -20.83 18.59
CA ALA A 632 -8.17 -20.33 18.87
C ALA A 632 -8.18 -18.80 19.06
N LEU A 633 -7.16 -18.28 19.75
CA LEU A 633 -7.02 -16.85 20.00
C LEU A 633 -6.66 -16.07 18.72
N ALA A 634 -5.74 -16.60 17.91
CA ALA A 634 -5.37 -15.98 16.63
C ALA A 634 -6.57 -15.92 15.68
N ASP A 635 -7.38 -16.97 15.65
CA ASP A 635 -8.60 -16.99 14.87
C ASP A 635 -9.67 -16.01 15.42
N ALA A 636 -9.86 -16.01 16.74
CA ALA A 636 -10.88 -15.16 17.35
C ALA A 636 -10.56 -13.65 17.29
N LEU A 637 -9.30 -13.26 17.48
CA LEU A 637 -8.89 -11.84 17.54
C LEU A 637 -8.45 -11.27 16.19
N TYR A 638 -7.65 -12.05 15.44
CA TYR A 638 -6.91 -11.54 14.28
C TYR A 638 -7.29 -12.19 12.94
N GLY A 639 -8.34 -13.00 12.93
CA GLY A 639 -8.96 -13.44 11.68
C GLY A 639 -8.36 -14.68 11.03
N GLY A 640 -7.58 -15.46 11.74
CA GLY A 640 -7.11 -16.75 11.25
C GLY A 640 -5.77 -17.18 11.81
N GLU A 641 -5.48 -18.45 11.67
CA GLU A 641 -4.25 -19.11 12.14
C GLU A 641 -2.98 -18.54 11.49
N ARG A 642 -3.09 -17.91 10.33
CA ARG A 642 -1.97 -17.21 9.65
C ARG A 642 -1.40 -16.04 10.46
N ASN A 643 -2.15 -15.50 11.42
CA ASN A 643 -1.72 -14.46 12.34
C ASN A 643 -1.14 -15.00 13.65
N LEU A 644 -0.82 -16.30 13.69
CA LEU A 644 -0.04 -16.94 14.74
C LEU A 644 1.45 -16.96 14.34
N ILE A 645 2.30 -16.48 15.23
CA ILE A 645 3.76 -16.59 15.15
C ILE A 645 4.17 -17.62 16.20
N SER A 646 4.60 -18.79 15.78
CA SER A 646 5.01 -19.86 16.69
C SER A 646 6.52 -20.00 16.70
N ILE A 647 7.11 -19.89 17.88
CA ILE A 647 8.54 -20.06 18.14
C ILE A 647 8.72 -21.19 19.14
N ASN A 648 9.38 -22.26 18.71
CA ASN A 648 9.73 -23.36 19.59
C ASN A 648 11.04 -23.05 20.31
N LEU A 649 10.96 -22.71 21.60
CA LEU A 649 12.12 -22.30 22.38
C LEU A 649 13.08 -23.46 22.73
N SER A 650 12.68 -24.72 22.46
CA SER A 650 13.61 -25.84 22.54
C SER A 650 14.76 -25.79 21.50
N GLU A 651 14.61 -25.01 20.45
CA GLU A 651 15.66 -24.76 19.45
C GLU A 651 16.67 -23.69 19.89
N TYR A 652 16.36 -22.96 20.98
CA TYR A 652 17.14 -21.82 21.49
C TYR A 652 17.77 -22.09 22.86
N GLN A 653 18.45 -23.23 22.99
CA GLN A 653 19.08 -23.69 24.24
C GLN A 653 20.48 -23.11 24.47
N GLU A 654 21.07 -22.45 23.49
CA GLU A 654 22.41 -21.88 23.53
C GLU A 654 22.41 -20.35 23.45
N ALA A 655 23.35 -19.70 24.14
CA ALA A 655 23.41 -18.24 24.22
C ALA A 655 23.51 -17.54 22.85
N HIS A 656 24.23 -18.14 21.88
CA HIS A 656 24.37 -17.55 20.56
C HIS A 656 23.08 -17.55 19.73
N THR A 657 22.09 -18.36 20.06
CA THR A 657 20.83 -18.44 19.34
C THR A 657 19.92 -17.20 19.53
N VAL A 658 20.23 -16.34 20.52
CA VAL A 658 19.57 -15.02 20.68
C VAL A 658 19.65 -14.20 19.40
N SER A 659 20.79 -14.25 18.69
CA SER A 659 20.99 -13.55 17.43
C SER A 659 20.08 -14.05 16.29
N GLN A 660 19.64 -15.29 16.34
CA GLN A 660 18.65 -15.82 15.38
C GLN A 660 17.25 -15.26 15.63
N LEU A 661 16.90 -15.02 16.90
CA LEU A 661 15.59 -14.47 17.26
C LEU A 661 15.48 -12.97 16.91
N LYS A 662 16.48 -12.16 17.27
CA LYS A 662 16.45 -10.70 17.10
C LYS A 662 17.29 -10.16 15.94
N GLY A 663 18.08 -11.00 15.28
CA GLY A 663 19.03 -10.59 14.23
C GLY A 663 20.46 -10.46 14.73
N ALA A 664 21.43 -10.66 13.86
CA ALA A 664 22.84 -10.57 14.18
C ALA A 664 23.32 -9.10 14.27
N PRO A 665 24.09 -8.73 15.30
CA PRO A 665 24.65 -7.39 15.41
C PRO A 665 25.74 -7.13 14.35
N PRO A 666 26.13 -5.86 14.12
CA PRO A 666 27.19 -5.51 13.16
C PRO A 666 28.48 -6.28 13.37
N GLY A 667 29.03 -6.85 12.31
CA GLY A 667 30.30 -7.62 12.36
C GLY A 667 30.11 -9.14 12.51
N TYR A 668 28.89 -9.64 12.71
CA TYR A 668 28.63 -11.09 12.76
C TYR A 668 28.02 -11.61 11.46
N VAL A 669 28.21 -12.90 11.19
CA VAL A 669 27.62 -13.59 10.02
C VAL A 669 26.09 -13.51 10.13
N GLY A 670 25.41 -13.04 9.06
CA GLY A 670 23.98 -12.81 9.07
C GLY A 670 23.56 -11.37 9.42
N TYR A 671 24.48 -10.43 9.56
CA TYR A 671 24.15 -9.01 9.71
C TYR A 671 23.33 -8.51 8.52
N GLY A 672 22.23 -7.80 8.80
CA GLY A 672 21.29 -7.28 7.79
C GLY A 672 20.14 -8.23 7.43
N SER A 673 20.20 -9.52 7.80
CA SER A 673 19.03 -10.38 7.84
C SER A 673 18.36 -10.21 9.20
N GLY A 674 17.10 -9.73 9.25
CA GLY A 674 16.36 -9.58 10.49
C GLY A 674 16.21 -10.91 11.25
N GLY A 675 15.94 -10.84 12.56
CA GLY A 675 15.70 -12.03 13.37
C GLY A 675 14.36 -12.70 13.07
N VAL A 676 14.26 -13.98 13.28
CA VAL A 676 13.04 -14.78 13.00
C VAL A 676 11.81 -14.18 13.68
N LEU A 677 11.92 -13.83 14.96
CA LEU A 677 10.83 -13.23 15.72
C LEU A 677 10.58 -11.77 15.35
N THR A 678 11.63 -10.95 15.28
CA THR A 678 11.51 -9.53 14.98
C THR A 678 10.95 -9.28 13.58
N GLU A 679 11.38 -10.03 12.58
CA GLU A 679 10.81 -9.96 11.22
C GLU A 679 9.37 -10.44 11.16
N ALA A 680 9.03 -11.53 11.85
CA ALA A 680 7.68 -12.06 11.87
C ALA A 680 6.69 -11.06 12.49
N VAL A 681 7.05 -10.42 13.61
CA VAL A 681 6.21 -9.42 14.29
C VAL A 681 6.16 -8.12 13.49
N ARG A 682 7.26 -7.68 12.86
CA ARG A 682 7.26 -6.51 11.99
C ARG A 682 6.31 -6.67 10.80
N ARG A 683 6.24 -7.88 10.23
CA ARG A 683 5.30 -8.20 9.14
C ARG A 683 3.85 -8.38 9.61
N LYS A 684 3.66 -8.84 10.86
CA LYS A 684 2.35 -9.14 11.45
C LYS A 684 2.27 -8.59 12.88
N PRO A 685 2.16 -7.27 13.06
CA PRO A 685 2.15 -6.66 14.39
C PRO A 685 0.90 -6.98 15.20
N TYR A 686 -0.22 -7.28 14.52
CA TYR A 686 -1.44 -7.81 15.13
C TYR A 686 -1.44 -9.33 15.02
N SER A 687 -0.79 -9.98 15.98
CA SER A 687 -0.60 -11.43 15.97
C SER A 687 -0.61 -12.01 17.38
N VAL A 688 -0.83 -13.29 17.45
CA VAL A 688 -0.54 -14.09 18.66
C VAL A 688 0.86 -14.65 18.53
N VAL A 689 1.71 -14.38 19.49
CA VAL A 689 3.07 -14.91 19.56
C VAL A 689 3.06 -16.08 20.54
N LEU A 690 3.26 -17.28 20.04
CA LEU A 690 3.38 -18.50 20.83
C LEU A 690 4.86 -18.81 21.07
N LEU A 691 5.26 -18.81 22.33
CA LEU A 691 6.58 -19.24 22.80
C LEU A 691 6.43 -20.64 23.41
N ASP A 692 6.69 -21.66 22.63
CA ASP A 692 6.47 -23.06 23.06
C ASP A 692 7.68 -23.60 23.83
N GLU A 693 7.43 -24.35 24.89
CA GLU A 693 8.43 -24.99 25.80
C GLU A 693 9.45 -23.98 26.39
N ILE A 694 8.94 -22.87 26.96
CA ILE A 694 9.76 -21.73 27.44
C ILE A 694 10.81 -22.12 28.48
N GLU A 695 10.59 -23.20 29.28
CA GLU A 695 11.54 -23.71 30.26
C GLU A 695 12.82 -24.25 29.64
N LYS A 696 12.85 -24.54 28.34
CA LYS A 696 14.02 -25.09 27.64
C LYS A 696 14.94 -24.02 27.08
N ALA A 697 14.49 -22.76 27.07
CA ALA A 697 15.25 -21.64 26.51
C ALA A 697 16.47 -21.29 27.37
N HIS A 698 17.57 -20.88 26.71
CA HIS A 698 18.70 -20.31 27.43
C HIS A 698 18.30 -19.04 28.21
N PRO A 699 18.86 -18.78 29.40
CA PRO A 699 18.57 -17.58 30.20
C PRO A 699 18.70 -16.26 29.42
N ASP A 700 19.68 -16.12 28.55
CA ASP A 700 19.91 -14.92 27.73
C ASP A 700 18.76 -14.70 26.72
N VAL A 701 18.16 -15.76 26.23
CA VAL A 701 16.96 -15.70 25.39
C VAL A 701 15.78 -15.13 26.17
N LEU A 702 15.58 -15.60 27.41
CA LEU A 702 14.55 -15.08 28.30
C LEU A 702 14.78 -13.60 28.67
N GLU A 703 16.04 -13.20 28.83
CA GLU A 703 16.39 -11.79 29.10
C GLU A 703 16.00 -10.85 27.94
N ALA A 704 16.08 -11.30 26.69
CA ALA A 704 15.67 -10.52 25.53
C ALA A 704 14.17 -10.15 25.57
N PHE A 705 13.34 -10.95 26.24
CA PHE A 705 11.89 -10.70 26.36
C PHE A 705 11.52 -9.70 27.47
N TYR A 706 12.43 -9.31 28.38
CA TYR A 706 12.08 -8.36 29.44
C TYR A 706 11.58 -7.02 28.90
N ASN A 707 12.26 -6.48 27.88
CA ASN A 707 11.83 -5.24 27.25
C ASN A 707 10.50 -5.39 26.50
N VAL A 708 10.25 -6.56 25.91
CA VAL A 708 8.98 -6.83 25.26
C VAL A 708 7.83 -6.83 26.26
N PHE A 709 8.02 -7.50 27.41
CA PHE A 709 6.96 -7.61 28.42
C PHE A 709 6.69 -6.32 29.20
N ASP A 710 7.73 -5.47 29.37
CA ASP A 710 7.63 -4.21 30.11
C ASP A 710 7.26 -3.01 29.22
N LYS A 711 7.83 -2.93 28.03
CA LYS A 711 7.76 -1.76 27.14
C LYS A 711 7.13 -2.08 25.76
N GLY A 712 6.75 -3.32 25.52
CA GLY A 712 6.19 -3.73 24.25
C GLY A 712 7.12 -3.55 23.03
N VAL A 713 8.44 -3.52 23.22
CA VAL A 713 9.42 -3.29 22.15
C VAL A 713 10.63 -4.21 22.25
N MET A 714 11.19 -4.54 21.08
CA MET A 714 12.46 -5.26 20.96
C MET A 714 13.33 -4.59 19.89
N GLU A 715 14.58 -4.30 20.21
CA GLU A 715 15.57 -3.88 19.21
C GLU A 715 16.07 -5.10 18.44
N ASP A 716 16.05 -5.02 17.12
CA ASP A 716 16.67 -6.03 16.26
C ASP A 716 18.19 -5.86 16.18
N GLY A 717 18.87 -6.79 15.49
CA GLY A 717 20.32 -6.77 15.31
C GLY A 717 20.87 -5.54 14.58
N THR A 718 20.02 -4.77 13.90
CA THR A 718 20.38 -3.54 13.18
C THR A 718 20.13 -2.27 14.01
N GLY A 719 19.54 -2.41 15.22
CA GLY A 719 19.14 -1.30 16.09
C GLY A 719 17.76 -0.72 15.76
N LEU A 720 17.00 -1.36 14.87
CA LEU A 720 15.60 -0.99 14.61
C LEU A 720 14.69 -1.52 15.72
N VAL A 721 13.81 -0.67 16.20
CA VAL A 721 12.83 -1.01 17.22
C VAL A 721 11.62 -1.68 16.56
N VAL A 722 11.29 -2.89 17.02
CA VAL A 722 10.10 -3.64 16.61
C VAL A 722 9.04 -3.56 17.69
N ASP A 723 7.81 -3.22 17.30
CA ASP A 723 6.68 -2.99 18.18
C ASP A 723 5.89 -4.29 18.44
N PHE A 724 5.73 -4.67 19.70
CA PHE A 724 4.97 -5.82 20.19
C PHE A 724 3.69 -5.42 20.94
N ARG A 725 3.36 -4.14 21.07
CA ARG A 725 2.23 -3.65 21.88
C ARG A 725 0.89 -4.22 21.44
N ASN A 726 0.75 -4.50 20.15
CA ASN A 726 -0.47 -5.06 19.58
C ASN A 726 -0.47 -6.61 19.53
N THR A 727 0.53 -7.26 20.13
CA THR A 727 0.60 -8.73 20.18
C THR A 727 0.02 -9.28 21.47
N VAL A 728 -0.52 -10.51 21.39
CA VAL A 728 -0.80 -11.34 22.55
C VAL A 728 0.28 -12.41 22.64
N ILE A 729 0.97 -12.48 23.77
CA ILE A 729 2.09 -13.41 23.95
C ILE A 729 1.64 -14.55 24.85
N LEU A 730 1.71 -15.76 24.34
CA LEU A 730 1.41 -17.00 25.05
C LEU A 730 2.70 -17.82 25.19
N ALA A 731 3.13 -18.10 26.39
CA ALA A 731 4.25 -18.98 26.68
C ALA A 731 3.72 -20.30 27.25
N THR A 732 4.03 -21.43 26.64
CA THR A 732 3.67 -22.76 27.21
C THR A 732 4.80 -23.30 28.04
N SER A 733 4.44 -24.03 29.10
CA SER A 733 5.41 -24.73 29.95
C SER A 733 4.85 -26.05 30.47
N ASN A 734 5.72 -27.03 30.68
CA ASN A 734 5.41 -28.27 31.37
C ASN A 734 5.82 -28.21 32.83
N VAL A 735 6.43 -27.14 33.31
CA VAL A 735 6.78 -26.96 34.73
C VAL A 735 5.53 -26.85 35.57
N GLY A 736 5.45 -27.63 36.65
CA GLY A 736 4.25 -27.70 37.51
C GLY A 736 3.20 -28.72 37.04
N ALA A 737 3.45 -29.46 35.96
CA ALA A 737 2.51 -30.46 35.44
C ALA A 737 2.18 -31.55 36.50
N GLU A 738 3.16 -32.06 37.23
CA GLU A 738 2.97 -33.04 38.28
C GLU A 738 2.05 -32.53 39.40
N LEU A 739 2.28 -31.30 39.86
CA LEU A 739 1.44 -30.62 40.86
C LEU A 739 -0.03 -30.52 40.39
N LEU A 740 -0.24 -30.24 39.09
CA LEU A 740 -1.57 -30.10 38.50
C LEU A 740 -2.24 -31.48 38.33
N LEU A 741 -1.50 -32.53 38.00
CA LEU A 741 -2.00 -33.91 37.92
C LEU A 741 -2.42 -34.47 39.29
N ASP A 742 -1.69 -34.14 40.34
CA ASP A 742 -1.93 -34.64 41.69
C ASP A 742 -2.98 -33.86 42.48
N SER A 743 -3.43 -32.69 41.95
CA SER A 743 -4.35 -31.81 42.66
C SER A 743 -5.79 -31.94 42.12
N PRO A 744 -6.79 -32.12 42.99
CA PRO A 744 -8.20 -32.12 42.59
C PRO A 744 -8.61 -30.77 41.95
N ALA A 745 -9.55 -30.85 41.00
CA ALA A 745 -10.00 -29.69 40.26
C ALA A 745 -10.49 -28.53 41.16
N GLU A 746 -11.13 -28.81 42.28
CA GLU A 746 -11.62 -27.87 43.25
C GLU A 746 -10.49 -27.08 43.96
N GLN A 747 -9.34 -27.70 44.17
CA GLN A 747 -8.18 -27.08 44.83
C GLN A 747 -7.40 -26.15 43.89
N VAL A 748 -7.41 -26.38 42.59
CA VAL A 748 -6.66 -25.61 41.60
C VAL A 748 -7.18 -24.15 41.49
N ALA A 749 -8.42 -23.89 41.92
CA ALA A 749 -8.99 -22.54 41.95
C ALA A 749 -8.73 -21.78 43.27
N THR A 750 -7.87 -22.28 44.16
CA THR A 750 -7.63 -21.67 45.47
C THR A 750 -6.32 -20.84 45.47
N PRO A 751 -6.27 -19.71 46.22
CA PRO A 751 -5.02 -18.95 46.38
C PRO A 751 -3.85 -19.78 46.96
N ALA A 752 -4.14 -20.79 47.79
CA ALA A 752 -3.12 -21.69 48.34
C ALA A 752 -2.47 -22.54 47.23
N PHE A 753 -3.22 -22.93 46.22
CA PHE A 753 -2.67 -23.62 45.05
C PHE A 753 -1.79 -22.72 44.21
N ASP A 754 -2.21 -21.45 43.99
CA ASP A 754 -1.44 -20.48 43.26
C ASP A 754 -0.07 -20.23 43.91
N GLU A 755 -0.02 -20.17 45.25
CA GLU A 755 1.26 -20.05 45.96
C GLU A 755 2.16 -21.28 45.78
N ARG A 756 1.57 -22.50 45.83
CA ARG A 756 2.31 -23.74 45.59
C ARG A 756 2.85 -23.83 44.18
N LEU A 757 2.01 -23.54 43.20
CA LEU A 757 2.42 -23.49 41.78
C LEU A 757 3.52 -22.44 41.56
N ARG A 758 3.35 -21.24 42.14
CA ARG A 758 4.37 -20.20 42.06
C ARG A 758 5.72 -20.62 42.64
N LYS A 759 5.74 -21.35 43.75
CA LYS A 759 6.98 -21.91 44.33
C LYS A 759 7.66 -22.92 43.40
N VAL A 760 6.90 -23.75 42.70
CA VAL A 760 7.43 -24.68 41.70
C VAL A 760 7.97 -23.92 40.49
N LEU A 761 7.26 -22.92 39.97
CA LEU A 761 7.70 -22.11 38.84
C LEU A 761 8.98 -21.30 39.17
N LEU A 762 9.15 -20.84 40.43
CA LEU A 762 10.34 -20.11 40.88
C LEU A 762 11.62 -21.02 40.95
N GLN A 763 11.50 -22.31 40.87
CA GLN A 763 12.66 -23.22 40.76
C GLN A 763 13.28 -23.16 39.35
N THR A 764 12.47 -22.83 38.33
CA THR A 764 12.89 -22.81 36.92
C THR A 764 13.04 -21.37 36.39
N PHE A 765 12.15 -20.50 36.78
CA PHE A 765 12.10 -19.12 36.26
C PHE A 765 12.52 -18.09 37.31
N ARG A 766 13.24 -17.07 36.88
CA ARG A 766 13.61 -15.95 37.76
C ARG A 766 12.37 -15.20 38.25
N PRO A 767 12.32 -14.71 39.52
CA PRO A 767 11.17 -13.97 40.05
C PRO A 767 10.76 -12.78 39.18
N ALA A 768 11.74 -12.05 38.65
CA ALA A 768 11.53 -10.90 37.80
C ALA A 768 10.83 -11.25 36.49
N PHE A 769 11.06 -12.42 35.94
CA PHE A 769 10.41 -12.92 34.73
C PHE A 769 8.94 -13.25 34.98
N LEU A 770 8.67 -14.01 36.05
CA LEU A 770 7.30 -14.40 36.43
C LEU A 770 6.42 -13.22 36.83
N ALA A 771 6.99 -12.15 37.38
CA ALA A 771 6.25 -10.96 37.76
C ALA A 771 5.64 -10.21 36.57
N ARG A 772 6.13 -10.46 35.34
CA ARG A 772 5.69 -9.82 34.09
C ARG A 772 4.66 -10.60 33.32
N MET A 773 4.34 -11.81 33.78
CA MET A 773 3.41 -12.72 33.08
C MET A 773 2.20 -13.01 33.97
N THR A 774 1.07 -13.19 33.33
CA THR A 774 -0.13 -13.72 33.98
C THR A 774 -0.04 -15.25 33.92
N VAL A 775 0.09 -15.90 35.06
CA VAL A 775 0.11 -17.37 35.12
C VAL A 775 -1.30 -17.91 35.03
N VAL A 776 -1.54 -18.75 34.04
CA VAL A 776 -2.86 -19.37 33.75
C VAL A 776 -2.69 -20.88 33.72
N PRO A 777 -2.99 -21.59 34.82
CA PRO A 777 -2.79 -23.05 34.91
C PRO A 777 -3.77 -23.81 34.02
N TYR A 778 -3.26 -24.79 33.27
CA TYR A 778 -4.03 -25.68 32.42
C TYR A 778 -4.22 -27.04 33.14
N ARG A 779 -5.48 -27.39 33.35
CA ARG A 779 -5.85 -28.61 34.11
C ARG A 779 -5.75 -29.86 33.25
N PRO A 780 -5.55 -31.05 33.85
CA PRO A 780 -5.80 -32.30 33.17
C PRO A 780 -7.23 -32.34 32.62
N LEU A 781 -7.41 -32.99 31.48
CA LEU A 781 -8.73 -33.13 30.87
C LEU A 781 -9.53 -34.25 31.55
N GLU A 782 -10.78 -34.01 31.88
CA GLU A 782 -11.73 -34.96 32.39
C GLU A 782 -12.18 -35.93 31.27
N GLU A 783 -12.65 -37.11 31.63
CA GLU A 783 -13.08 -38.15 30.68
C GLU A 783 -14.20 -37.67 29.75
N ALA A 784 -15.17 -36.94 30.30
CA ALA A 784 -16.27 -36.34 29.52
C ALA A 784 -15.77 -35.32 28.48
N THR A 785 -14.72 -34.57 28.83
CA THR A 785 -14.09 -33.63 27.88
C THR A 785 -13.34 -34.36 26.80
N LEU A 786 -12.64 -35.45 27.14
CA LEU A 786 -11.94 -36.27 26.16
C LEU A 786 -12.91 -36.94 25.18
N GLU A 787 -14.09 -37.39 25.66
CA GLU A 787 -15.18 -37.89 24.79
C GLU A 787 -15.60 -36.79 23.77
N GLY A 788 -15.84 -35.57 24.23
CA GLY A 788 -16.20 -34.43 23.37
C GLY A 788 -15.15 -34.14 22.32
N ILE A 789 -13.86 -34.21 22.68
CA ILE A 789 -12.73 -34.01 21.75
C ILE A 789 -12.68 -35.12 20.68
N VAL A 790 -12.91 -36.38 21.05
CA VAL A 790 -12.97 -37.50 20.09
C VAL A 790 -14.09 -37.27 19.08
N VAL A 791 -15.29 -36.90 19.56
CA VAL A 791 -16.44 -36.62 18.68
C VAL A 791 -16.14 -35.49 17.72
N ALA A 792 -15.62 -34.37 18.22
CA ALA A 792 -15.29 -33.22 17.38
C ALA A 792 -14.23 -33.55 16.29
N LYS A 793 -13.24 -34.39 16.63
CA LYS A 793 -12.23 -34.84 15.65
C LYS A 793 -12.81 -35.80 14.61
N LEU A 794 -13.71 -36.67 15.01
CA LEU A 794 -14.42 -37.57 14.09
C LEU A 794 -15.34 -36.82 13.14
N GLU A 795 -16.01 -35.77 13.63
CA GLU A 795 -16.83 -34.91 12.79
C GLU A 795 -15.99 -34.15 11.75
N LYS A 796 -14.86 -33.55 12.13
CA LYS A 796 -13.91 -32.94 11.18
C LYS A 796 -13.40 -33.95 10.15
N LEU A 797 -13.17 -35.20 10.56
CA LEU A 797 -12.76 -36.25 9.64
C LEU A 797 -13.89 -36.63 8.68
N ARG A 798 -15.14 -36.66 9.15
CA ARG A 798 -16.35 -36.85 8.33
C ARG A 798 -16.51 -35.76 7.26
N GLU A 799 -16.31 -34.50 7.64
CA GLU A 799 -16.36 -33.38 6.68
C GLU A 799 -15.27 -33.49 5.61
N ARG A 800 -14.03 -33.83 6.03
CA ARG A 800 -12.91 -34.01 5.08
C ARG A 800 -13.17 -35.19 4.13
N TYR A 801 -13.69 -36.30 4.66
CA TYR A 801 -14.05 -37.45 3.84
C TYR A 801 -15.15 -37.12 2.82
N LYS A 802 -16.18 -36.38 3.28
CA LYS A 802 -17.24 -35.87 2.39
C LYS A 802 -16.71 -34.96 1.29
N ALA A 803 -15.80 -34.06 1.64
CA ALA A 803 -15.18 -33.16 0.67
C ALA A 803 -14.30 -33.91 -0.35
N ALA A 804 -13.63 -34.99 0.06
CA ALA A 804 -12.74 -35.77 -0.80
C ALA A 804 -13.49 -36.77 -1.71
N THR A 805 -14.59 -37.35 -1.23
CA THR A 805 -15.27 -38.48 -1.91
C THR A 805 -16.69 -38.18 -2.38
N GLY A 806 -17.28 -37.04 -1.94
CA GLY A 806 -18.72 -36.76 -2.09
C GLY A 806 -19.64 -37.64 -1.24
N LYS A 807 -19.09 -38.61 -0.50
CA LYS A 807 -19.82 -39.56 0.34
C LYS A 807 -19.70 -39.21 1.81
N GLN A 808 -20.66 -39.58 2.62
CA GLN A 808 -20.65 -39.34 4.05
C GLN A 808 -20.57 -40.70 4.77
N PHE A 809 -19.76 -40.77 5.83
CA PHE A 809 -19.75 -41.91 6.75
C PHE A 809 -20.35 -41.50 8.10
N ASP A 810 -21.00 -42.43 8.76
CA ASP A 810 -21.48 -42.27 10.12
C ASP A 810 -20.66 -43.17 11.05
N PHE A 811 -20.54 -42.77 12.30
CA PHE A 811 -19.80 -43.52 13.32
C PHE A 811 -20.68 -43.82 14.53
N ASP A 812 -20.53 -45.02 15.07
CA ASP A 812 -21.22 -45.47 16.27
C ASP A 812 -20.56 -44.84 17.53
N PRO A 813 -21.32 -44.40 18.55
CA PRO A 813 -20.78 -43.95 19.82
C PRO A 813 -19.83 -44.96 20.52
N ALA A 814 -19.92 -46.23 20.21
CA ALA A 814 -18.98 -47.23 20.67
C ALA A 814 -17.53 -47.00 20.21
N ILE A 815 -17.34 -46.34 19.05
CA ILE A 815 -16.01 -45.98 18.54
C ILE A 815 -15.33 -44.97 19.47
N VAL A 816 -16.09 -44.03 20.04
CA VAL A 816 -15.58 -43.02 20.97
C VAL A 816 -14.98 -43.69 22.19
N LYS A 817 -15.71 -44.66 22.78
CA LYS A 817 -15.25 -45.43 23.92
C LYS A 817 -14.04 -46.31 23.58
N ALA A 818 -14.04 -46.91 22.39
CA ALA A 818 -12.92 -47.76 21.94
C ALA A 818 -11.63 -46.94 21.69
N VAL A 819 -11.75 -45.73 21.24
CA VAL A 819 -10.62 -44.76 21.09
C VAL A 819 -10.09 -44.40 22.48
N LEU A 820 -10.98 -44.00 23.40
CA LEU A 820 -10.59 -43.58 24.74
C LEU A 820 -9.94 -44.69 25.55
N ALA A 821 -10.45 -45.95 25.45
CA ALA A 821 -9.86 -47.12 26.12
C ALA A 821 -8.41 -47.42 25.69
N LYS A 822 -7.96 -46.87 24.55
CA LYS A 822 -6.60 -47.04 24.03
C LYS A 822 -5.72 -45.81 24.24
N CYS A 823 -6.32 -44.70 24.67
CA CYS A 823 -5.56 -43.51 25.03
C CYS A 823 -4.95 -43.70 26.42
N SER A 824 -3.67 -43.37 26.55
CA SER A 824 -3.00 -43.26 27.84
C SER A 824 -3.41 -41.93 28.53
N ALA A 825 -3.03 -41.75 29.79
CA ALA A 825 -3.30 -40.51 30.53
C ALA A 825 -2.63 -39.23 29.94
N ALA A 826 -2.06 -39.32 28.74
CA ALA A 826 -1.28 -38.24 28.10
C ALA A 826 -2.11 -37.21 27.33
N GLY A 827 -3.44 -37.19 27.45
CA GLY A 827 -4.30 -36.14 26.94
C GLY A 827 -4.68 -36.21 25.45
N ALA A 828 -5.15 -35.11 24.86
CA ALA A 828 -5.73 -35.05 23.52
C ALA A 828 -4.75 -35.41 22.37
N ARG A 829 -3.44 -35.41 22.60
CA ARG A 829 -2.42 -35.78 21.60
C ARG A 829 -2.47 -37.32 21.32
N ASP A 830 -2.73 -38.15 22.34
CA ASP A 830 -2.90 -39.59 22.17
C ASP A 830 -4.15 -39.92 21.36
N ILE A 831 -5.23 -39.13 21.53
CA ILE A 831 -6.47 -39.30 20.73
C ILE A 831 -6.15 -39.17 19.24
N GLU A 832 -5.33 -38.22 18.85
CA GLU A 832 -4.97 -38.02 17.45
C GLU A 832 -4.18 -39.18 16.87
N ASN A 833 -3.21 -39.68 17.62
CA ASN A 833 -2.42 -40.83 17.22
C ASN A 833 -3.29 -42.12 17.09
N VAL A 834 -4.21 -42.33 18.03
CA VAL A 834 -5.12 -43.49 18.00
C VAL A 834 -6.10 -43.36 16.82
N LEU A 835 -6.67 -42.18 16.58
CA LEU A 835 -7.55 -41.93 15.43
C LEU A 835 -6.82 -42.12 14.10
N MET A 836 -5.58 -41.62 13.99
CA MET A 836 -4.76 -41.79 12.80
C MET A 836 -4.51 -43.28 12.50
N ALA A 837 -4.11 -44.04 13.52
CA ALA A 837 -3.78 -45.47 13.37
C ALA A 837 -4.99 -46.36 13.09
N GLN A 838 -6.16 -46.04 13.65
CA GLN A 838 -7.30 -46.97 13.65
C GLN A 838 -8.47 -46.59 12.78
N VAL A 839 -8.69 -45.30 12.57
CA VAL A 839 -9.83 -44.78 11.78
C VAL A 839 -9.35 -44.20 10.45
N THR A 840 -8.40 -43.27 10.50
CA THR A 840 -7.96 -42.56 9.29
C THR A 840 -7.28 -43.50 8.30
N GLY A 841 -6.49 -44.49 8.78
CA GLY A 841 -5.86 -45.47 7.91
C GLY A 841 -6.89 -46.32 7.13
N LYS A 842 -7.94 -46.79 7.79
CA LYS A 842 -9.02 -47.55 7.13
C LYS A 842 -9.86 -46.70 6.19
N LEU A 843 -10.14 -45.45 6.56
CA LEU A 843 -10.84 -44.52 5.66
C LEU A 843 -10.00 -44.19 4.44
N ALA A 844 -8.69 -44.08 4.59
CA ALA A 844 -7.79 -43.85 3.46
C ALA A 844 -7.77 -45.02 2.48
N GLU A 845 -7.80 -46.25 2.95
CA GLU A 845 -7.97 -47.44 2.11
C GLU A 845 -9.26 -47.34 1.29
N TRP A 846 -10.38 -46.99 1.94
CA TRP A 846 -11.69 -46.86 1.24
C TRP A 846 -11.77 -45.68 0.26
N VAL A 847 -10.93 -44.66 0.43
CA VAL A 847 -10.83 -43.52 -0.55
C VAL A 847 -10.01 -43.94 -1.76
N LEU A 848 -8.99 -44.80 -1.55
CA LEU A 848 -8.08 -45.22 -2.61
C LEU A 848 -8.59 -46.44 -3.40
N GLU A 849 -9.53 -47.23 -2.81
CA GLU A 849 -10.32 -48.24 -3.53
C GLU A 849 -11.45 -47.60 -4.37
#